data_1d06f753653c4b23a58094d0184e09b5
#
_entry.id   1d06f753653c4b23a58094d0184e09b5
#
_cell.length_a   1.000
_cell.length_b   1.000
_cell.length_c   1.000
_cell.angle_alpha   90.00
_cell.angle_beta   90.00
_cell.angle_gamma   90.00
#
_symmetry.space_group_name_H-M   'P 1'
#
loop_
_entity.id
_entity.type
_entity.pdbx_description
1 polymer ?
#
loop_
_entity_poly.entity_id
_entity_poly.type
_entity_poly.pdbx_seq_one_letter_code
_entity_poly.pdbx_strand_id
1 'polypeptide(L)'
;MTRRLLIIWLSLTAMACTAQNYQLWYNQPARHWLEALPVGNSQMGAMVYGGTDVETLALNEETFWSGQPHDNNSPEARQHLQEVRDSIFAGKEEAAHAIIDKYFFCGPHGMRFLPLGSVKLKLGHQEVTNYRRMLSLGDALAMTSYDCQGVHYERTVFASLTDRAIVVRLTAGKKGALSFDVHFDSPLKAQLKVTDGLLMAVVNNVEQEGIKGGLTAECRVKIETDGTVDGGSVKNATTATLYMVAATNYVNYHDISADPVARNNEKLTQLSGKSYQQLLKSHLQRYHEQYNRVSLELSGNIGGNSQNSSAILAGLSSLPTDQRLATFDGSDLGLVATMMQYGRYLLISSSQPGGQAANLQGVWNDKMNAPWDSKYTININTEMNYWPSLVGNLVECQEPLLKMIRDLSETGSKTAQVMYGCRGWVAHHNTDLWRIAGPVDGTTWGMFPTGGAWLTTHIWQQYLFTGDKKMLAEYYPVMKGAADFLIDYMQQHPKYGWLVTVPTVSPEHGPVGKHTTVTAGSTMDNQIVHDVLTQTIAAAKILGKDNSDISRLTSALSKLPPMQIGRHGQLQEWLWDGDDPNDQHRHISHLYGLYPSSQISPFTRPDLFAAAATTLKQRGDMATGWSLGWKTNFWARMLDGNHAYQIIKNMLHLLPDDSKVSDYPDGRTYPNLFDAHPPFQIDGNFGVSAGICEMLLQSHDGAVHLLPALPDAWQNGQVKGLRARGGFIVDEQWSGGELQRAQVRSTVGGVLRLRSYVPLKARGLRPVQVDYPQAAPHVYEYEIHTQAGKTYSFIKYQPK
;
A
#
# COMPACT_ATOMS: atom_id res chain seq x y z
N MET A 1 17.87 -74.83 -1.14
CA MET A 1 18.52 -73.52 -1.50
C MET A 1 17.47 -72.45 -1.61
N THR A 2 17.24 -71.78 -0.53
CA THR A 2 16.21 -70.72 -0.38
C THR A 2 16.90 -69.33 -0.41
N ARG A 3 16.67 -68.60 -1.48
CA ARG A 3 17.06 -67.16 -1.59
C ARG A 3 16.13 -66.30 -0.77
N ARG A 4 16.61 -65.65 0.29
CA ARG A 4 15.94 -64.57 1.03
C ARG A 4 16.15 -63.26 0.26
N LEU A 5 15.04 -62.67 -0.22
CA LEU A 5 15.01 -61.30 -0.71
C LEU A 5 14.92 -60.35 0.50
N LEU A 6 15.92 -59.55 0.68
CA LEU A 6 15.95 -58.44 1.64
C LEU A 6 15.24 -57.21 0.98
N ILE A 7 14.03 -56.92 1.43
CA ILE A 7 13.34 -55.67 1.03
C ILE A 7 13.82 -54.56 1.98
N ILE A 8 14.65 -53.67 1.43
CA ILE A 8 15.04 -52.41 2.12
C ILE A 8 13.89 -51.43 1.98
N TRP A 9 13.18 -51.18 3.07
CA TRP A 9 12.25 -50.06 3.19
C TRP A 9 13.08 -48.78 3.35
N LEU A 10 13.22 -47.99 2.27
CA LEU A 10 13.58 -46.58 2.38
C LEU A 10 12.35 -45.82 2.91
N SER A 11 12.39 -45.49 4.17
CA SER A 11 11.46 -44.50 4.76
C SER A 11 11.84 -43.11 4.23
N LEU A 12 11.22 -42.71 3.13
CA LEU A 12 11.10 -41.28 2.79
C LEU A 12 10.20 -40.63 3.87
N THR A 13 10.81 -40.07 4.89
CA THR A 13 10.15 -39.05 5.69
C THR A 13 9.95 -37.82 4.77
N ALA A 14 8.82 -37.76 4.10
CA ALA A 14 8.32 -36.50 3.56
C ALA A 14 8.13 -35.57 4.76
N MET A 15 9.02 -34.61 4.96
CA MET A 15 8.73 -33.43 5.73
C MET A 15 7.53 -32.80 5.02
N ALA A 16 6.34 -33.04 5.54
CA ALA A 16 5.18 -32.21 5.23
C ALA A 16 5.54 -30.82 5.74
N CYS A 17 5.98 -29.95 4.85
CA CYS A 17 6.06 -28.54 5.07
C CYS A 17 4.60 -28.11 5.31
N THR A 18 4.19 -27.97 6.58
CA THR A 18 2.91 -27.34 6.91
C THR A 18 3.05 -25.91 6.48
N ALA A 19 2.45 -25.55 5.34
CA ALA A 19 2.34 -24.19 4.90
C ALA A 19 1.85 -23.35 6.08
N GLN A 20 2.59 -22.28 6.40
CA GLN A 20 2.24 -21.39 7.51
C GLN A 20 0.86 -20.79 7.21
N ASN A 21 -0.12 -21.07 8.05
CA ASN A 21 -1.50 -20.64 7.84
C ASN A 21 -1.64 -19.20 8.32
N TYR A 22 -1.51 -18.24 7.40
CA TYR A 22 -1.66 -16.82 7.70
C TYR A 22 -3.12 -16.51 7.98
N GLN A 23 -3.44 -16.21 9.25
CA GLN A 23 -4.79 -15.90 9.69
C GLN A 23 -4.79 -14.88 10.84
N LEU A 24 -5.83 -14.06 10.88
CA LEU A 24 -6.22 -13.33 12.08
C LEU A 24 -7.36 -14.10 12.72
N TRP A 25 -7.33 -14.31 14.04
CA TRP A 25 -8.44 -14.96 14.72
C TRP A 25 -8.66 -14.41 16.13
N TYR A 26 -9.90 -14.53 16.64
CA TYR A 26 -10.33 -13.99 17.91
C TYR A 26 -11.36 -14.91 18.55
N ASN A 27 -11.44 -14.88 19.88
CA ASN A 27 -12.37 -15.69 20.67
C ASN A 27 -13.59 -14.90 21.17
N GLN A 28 -13.81 -13.69 20.63
CA GLN A 28 -14.97 -12.85 20.94
C GLN A 28 -15.37 -12.02 19.70
N PRO A 29 -16.66 -11.60 19.60
CA PRO A 29 -17.11 -10.67 18.59
C PRO A 29 -16.35 -9.34 18.63
N ALA A 30 -16.29 -8.62 17.50
CA ALA A 30 -15.78 -7.25 17.46
C ALA A 30 -16.74 -6.31 18.19
N ARG A 31 -16.19 -5.47 19.06
CA ARG A 31 -16.96 -4.46 19.83
C ARG A 31 -17.06 -3.14 19.07
N HIS A 32 -16.06 -2.87 18.23
CA HIS A 32 -15.97 -1.67 17.40
C HIS A 32 -15.25 -1.97 16.08
N TRP A 33 -15.26 -0.99 15.20
CA TRP A 33 -14.79 -1.13 13.80
C TRP A 33 -13.33 -1.59 13.69
N LEU A 34 -12.43 -1.10 14.57
CA LEU A 34 -11.00 -1.45 14.59
C LEU A 34 -10.70 -2.88 15.10
N GLU A 35 -11.73 -3.61 15.55
CA GLU A 35 -11.66 -5.04 15.85
C GLU A 35 -12.27 -5.90 14.74
N ALA A 36 -13.09 -5.31 13.85
CA ALA A 36 -13.80 -6.02 12.80
C ALA A 36 -12.83 -6.48 11.67
N LEU A 37 -13.22 -7.51 10.93
CA LEU A 37 -12.39 -8.12 9.90
C LEU A 37 -12.69 -7.51 8.52
N PRO A 38 -11.70 -6.95 7.82
CA PRO A 38 -11.88 -6.36 6.50
C PRO A 38 -11.99 -7.45 5.43
N VAL A 39 -12.99 -7.36 4.57
CA VAL A 39 -13.08 -8.08 3.29
C VAL A 39 -13.30 -7.08 2.17
N GLY A 40 -12.77 -7.33 0.97
CA GLY A 40 -12.89 -6.39 -0.15
C GLY A 40 -12.61 -7.04 -1.50
N ASN A 41 -13.19 -6.43 -2.55
CA ASN A 41 -12.98 -6.80 -3.95
C ASN A 41 -12.62 -5.60 -4.84
N SER A 42 -12.01 -4.58 -4.24
CA SER A 42 -11.71 -3.27 -4.82
C SER A 42 -12.95 -2.36 -4.94
N GLN A 43 -14.05 -2.83 -5.53
CA GLN A 43 -15.28 -2.03 -5.68
C GLN A 43 -16.09 -1.89 -4.40
N MET A 44 -16.14 -2.95 -3.61
CA MET A 44 -16.82 -2.96 -2.32
C MET A 44 -15.89 -3.44 -1.23
N GLY A 45 -15.96 -2.78 -0.08
CA GLY A 45 -15.39 -3.23 1.16
C GLY A 45 -16.47 -3.53 2.19
N ALA A 46 -16.23 -4.49 3.09
CA ALA A 46 -17.01 -4.69 4.28
C ALA A 46 -16.14 -4.97 5.50
N MET A 47 -16.53 -4.41 6.64
CA MET A 47 -15.97 -4.79 7.94
C MET A 47 -16.93 -5.75 8.63
N VAL A 48 -16.45 -6.97 8.91
CA VAL A 48 -17.24 -8.10 9.45
C VAL A 48 -17.00 -8.19 10.96
N TYR A 49 -18.04 -7.98 11.75
CA TYR A 49 -17.93 -7.92 13.21
C TYR A 49 -17.94 -9.30 13.89
N GLY A 50 -18.56 -10.28 13.27
CA GLY A 50 -18.70 -11.61 13.89
C GLY A 50 -19.72 -11.66 15.04
N GLY A 51 -20.71 -10.77 15.05
CA GLY A 51 -21.74 -10.71 16.09
C GLY A 51 -22.64 -11.96 16.11
N THR A 52 -23.13 -12.32 17.30
CA THR A 52 -24.01 -13.48 17.49
C THR A 52 -25.46 -13.09 17.76
N ASP A 53 -25.70 -12.01 18.48
CA ASP A 53 -27.03 -11.41 18.62
C ASP A 53 -27.40 -10.62 17.36
N VAL A 54 -26.49 -9.70 16.99
CA VAL A 54 -26.57 -8.94 15.74
C VAL A 54 -25.21 -9.02 15.01
N GLU A 55 -25.19 -9.59 13.83
CA GLU A 55 -24.05 -9.44 12.94
C GLU A 55 -24.12 -8.10 12.22
N THR A 56 -22.98 -7.42 12.11
CA THR A 56 -22.85 -6.15 11.38
C THR A 56 -21.82 -6.29 10.28
N LEU A 57 -22.20 -5.92 9.05
CA LEU A 57 -21.32 -5.75 7.92
C LEU A 57 -21.34 -4.27 7.53
N ALA A 58 -20.31 -3.50 7.93
CA ALA A 58 -20.18 -2.09 7.57
C ALA A 58 -19.62 -1.98 6.15
N LEU A 59 -20.39 -1.38 5.24
CA LEU A 59 -20.15 -1.42 3.80
C LEU A 59 -19.60 -0.10 3.28
N ASN A 60 -18.68 -0.21 2.33
CA ASN A 60 -18.22 0.88 1.47
C ASN A 60 -18.34 0.49 -0.01
N GLU A 61 -18.50 1.48 -0.87
CA GLU A 61 -18.39 1.38 -2.32
C GLU A 61 -17.36 2.40 -2.81
N GLU A 62 -16.40 1.99 -3.63
CA GLU A 62 -15.17 2.74 -3.94
C GLU A 62 -15.41 4.13 -4.55
N THR A 63 -16.56 4.37 -5.18
CA THR A 63 -16.90 5.64 -5.84
C THR A 63 -17.89 6.48 -5.04
N PHE A 64 -18.26 6.07 -3.82
CA PHE A 64 -19.24 6.81 -3.01
C PHE A 64 -18.55 7.87 -2.15
N TRP A 65 -18.36 9.06 -2.75
CA TRP A 65 -17.73 10.24 -2.15
C TRP A 65 -18.72 11.39 -2.05
N SER A 66 -18.39 12.43 -1.28
CA SER A 66 -19.16 13.68 -1.24
C SER A 66 -19.00 14.48 -2.54
N GLY A 67 -19.85 15.49 -2.73
CA GLY A 67 -19.77 16.40 -3.86
C GLY A 67 -20.17 15.80 -5.22
N GLN A 68 -19.64 16.38 -6.27
CA GLN A 68 -19.82 16.03 -7.68
C GLN A 68 -18.63 16.58 -8.49
N PRO A 69 -18.53 16.32 -9.82
CA PRO A 69 -17.46 16.88 -10.64
C PRO A 69 -17.30 18.39 -10.45
N HIS A 70 -16.09 18.80 -10.15
CA HIS A 70 -15.73 20.20 -9.90
C HIS A 70 -14.24 20.43 -10.16
N ASP A 71 -13.79 21.66 -9.98
CA ASP A 71 -12.41 22.06 -10.12
C ASP A 71 -12.03 22.98 -8.94
N ASN A 72 -10.78 22.92 -8.52
CA ASN A 72 -10.29 23.70 -7.38
C ASN A 72 -9.20 24.71 -7.77
N ASN A 73 -9.08 25.07 -9.04
CA ASN A 73 -8.07 26.01 -9.51
C ASN A 73 -8.33 27.44 -8.99
N SER A 74 -7.25 28.13 -8.65
CA SER A 74 -7.24 29.52 -8.21
C SER A 74 -6.73 30.44 -9.34
N PRO A 75 -7.59 31.09 -10.13
CA PRO A 75 -7.16 31.87 -11.30
C PRO A 75 -6.24 33.05 -10.97
N GLU A 76 -6.36 33.62 -9.77
CA GLU A 76 -5.56 34.76 -9.31
C GLU A 76 -4.11 34.35 -8.98
N ALA A 77 -3.85 33.08 -8.68
CA ALA A 77 -2.54 32.57 -8.30
C ALA A 77 -1.43 32.98 -9.27
N ARG A 78 -1.71 32.88 -10.58
CA ARG A 78 -0.75 33.23 -11.63
C ARG A 78 -0.31 34.69 -11.59
N GLN A 79 -1.19 35.60 -11.20
CA GLN A 79 -0.90 37.04 -11.15
C GLN A 79 0.06 37.37 -10.01
N HIS A 80 0.03 36.59 -8.92
CA HIS A 80 0.85 36.76 -7.73
C HIS A 80 2.08 35.84 -7.68
N LEU A 81 2.24 34.94 -8.66
CA LEU A 81 3.32 33.95 -8.65
C LEU A 81 4.71 34.61 -8.62
N GLN A 82 4.90 35.68 -9.40
CA GLN A 82 6.20 36.37 -9.43
C GLN A 82 6.48 37.09 -8.11
N GLU A 83 5.47 37.72 -7.50
CA GLU A 83 5.59 38.36 -6.19
C GLU A 83 5.99 37.36 -5.09
N VAL A 84 5.39 36.15 -5.12
CA VAL A 84 5.76 35.05 -4.22
C VAL A 84 7.23 34.64 -4.42
N ARG A 85 7.66 34.45 -5.68
CA ARG A 85 9.04 34.09 -6.03
C ARG A 85 10.04 35.14 -5.57
N ASP A 86 9.77 36.40 -5.83
CA ASP A 86 10.63 37.52 -5.42
C ASP A 86 10.74 37.63 -3.90
N SER A 87 9.64 37.41 -3.18
CA SER A 87 9.61 37.38 -1.71
C SER A 87 10.47 36.24 -1.16
N ILE A 88 10.34 35.02 -1.68
CA ILE A 88 11.15 33.87 -1.25
C ILE A 88 12.65 34.13 -1.52
N PHE A 89 13.00 34.58 -2.72
CA PHE A 89 14.40 34.87 -3.06
C PHE A 89 15.01 36.05 -2.29
N ALA A 90 14.15 36.92 -1.77
CA ALA A 90 14.55 38.01 -0.87
C ALA A 90 14.66 37.58 0.62
N GLY A 91 14.41 36.32 0.95
CA GLY A 91 14.43 35.79 2.33
C GLY A 91 13.21 36.20 3.16
N LYS A 92 12.09 36.54 2.50
CA LYS A 92 10.82 36.97 3.11
C LYS A 92 9.74 35.88 2.95
N GLU A 93 10.05 34.65 3.34
CA GLU A 93 9.23 33.46 3.12
C GLU A 93 7.87 33.56 3.85
N GLU A 94 7.80 34.22 5.02
CA GLU A 94 6.56 34.46 5.73
C GLU A 94 5.61 35.41 4.96
N ALA A 95 6.16 36.40 4.24
CA ALA A 95 5.37 37.26 3.36
C ALA A 95 4.87 36.48 2.15
N ALA A 96 5.71 35.63 1.57
CA ALA A 96 5.29 34.72 0.49
C ALA A 96 4.18 33.77 0.95
N HIS A 97 4.26 33.20 2.15
CA HIS A 97 3.25 32.35 2.76
C HIS A 97 1.89 33.05 2.80
N ALA A 98 1.83 34.29 3.30
CA ALA A 98 0.59 35.06 3.37
C ALA A 98 -0.02 35.35 1.99
N ILE A 99 0.81 35.57 0.96
CA ILE A 99 0.33 35.77 -0.42
C ILE A 99 -0.23 34.44 -0.96
N ILE A 100 0.42 33.33 -0.70
CA ILE A 100 -0.01 32.00 -1.12
C ILE A 100 -1.35 31.65 -0.48
N ASP A 101 -1.51 31.80 0.85
CA ASP A 101 -2.79 31.56 1.55
C ASP A 101 -3.94 32.37 0.95
N LYS A 102 -3.66 33.61 0.56
CA LYS A 102 -4.69 34.51 0.04
C LYS A 102 -5.14 34.18 -1.38
N TYR A 103 -4.24 33.73 -2.25
CA TYR A 103 -4.50 33.67 -3.69
C TYR A 103 -4.39 32.28 -4.31
N PHE A 104 -3.83 31.28 -3.62
CA PHE A 104 -3.61 29.95 -4.19
C PHE A 104 -4.59 28.89 -3.68
N PHE A 105 -5.35 29.19 -2.63
CA PHE A 105 -6.29 28.27 -1.97
C PHE A 105 -7.74 28.75 -2.06
N CYS A 106 -8.15 29.29 -3.22
CA CYS A 106 -9.49 29.86 -3.40
C CYS A 106 -10.57 28.83 -3.78
N GLY A 107 -10.16 27.64 -4.16
CA GLY A 107 -11.07 26.53 -4.49
C GLY A 107 -11.40 25.63 -3.30
N PRO A 108 -12.32 24.67 -3.47
CA PRO A 108 -12.62 23.66 -2.45
C PRO A 108 -11.40 22.77 -2.16
N HIS A 109 -11.29 22.31 -0.90
CA HIS A 109 -10.16 21.52 -0.42
C HIS A 109 -10.26 20.02 -0.69
N GLY A 110 -11.23 19.62 -1.51
CA GLY A 110 -11.46 18.22 -1.90
C GLY A 110 -12.61 17.59 -1.14
N MET A 111 -13.01 16.45 -1.68
CA MET A 111 -14.18 15.71 -1.22
C MET A 111 -13.77 14.50 -0.40
N ARG A 112 -14.68 14.02 0.47
CA ARG A 112 -14.42 12.90 1.37
C ARG A 112 -15.02 11.60 0.88
N PHE A 113 -14.34 10.52 1.18
CA PHE A 113 -14.84 9.16 1.03
C PHE A 113 -15.90 8.86 2.12
N LEU A 114 -17.07 8.36 1.71
CA LEU A 114 -18.22 8.20 2.59
C LEU A 114 -18.50 6.73 2.92
N PRO A 115 -18.99 6.42 4.14
CA PRO A 115 -19.57 5.11 4.42
C PRO A 115 -20.90 4.96 3.67
N LEU A 116 -21.14 3.79 3.08
CA LEU A 116 -22.41 3.50 2.40
C LEU A 116 -23.52 3.20 3.41
N GLY A 117 -23.20 2.45 4.43
CA GLY A 117 -24.12 1.98 5.47
C GLY A 117 -23.73 0.62 5.98
N SER A 118 -24.61 -0.01 6.74
CA SER A 118 -24.39 -1.33 7.33
C SER A 118 -25.55 -2.27 7.06
N VAL A 119 -25.24 -3.49 6.66
CA VAL A 119 -26.19 -4.61 6.68
C VAL A 119 -26.10 -5.30 8.03
N LYS A 120 -27.23 -5.44 8.72
CA LYS A 120 -27.33 -6.08 10.02
C LYS A 120 -28.20 -7.32 9.93
N LEU A 121 -27.69 -8.43 10.50
CA LEU A 121 -28.43 -9.68 10.61
C LEU A 121 -28.77 -9.91 12.09
N LYS A 122 -30.05 -9.79 12.43
CA LYS A 122 -30.57 -9.96 13.79
C LYS A 122 -30.84 -11.44 14.04
N LEU A 123 -29.88 -12.12 14.66
CA LEU A 123 -29.90 -13.57 14.90
C LEU A 123 -30.53 -13.93 16.25
N GLY A 124 -30.40 -13.06 17.27
CA GLY A 124 -30.92 -13.28 18.62
C GLY A 124 -30.18 -14.36 19.40
N HIS A 125 -28.96 -14.75 19.01
CA HIS A 125 -28.19 -15.79 19.68
C HIS A 125 -27.38 -15.19 20.82
N GLN A 126 -27.83 -15.43 22.04
CA GLN A 126 -27.19 -15.03 23.30
C GLN A 126 -26.60 -16.25 24.03
N GLU A 127 -25.70 -16.01 24.99
CA GLU A 127 -25.07 -17.07 25.80
C GLU A 127 -24.40 -18.16 24.93
N VAL A 128 -23.61 -17.72 23.94
CA VAL A 128 -22.93 -18.63 23.03
C VAL A 128 -21.66 -19.23 23.66
N THR A 129 -21.31 -20.43 23.24
CA THR A 129 -20.07 -21.12 23.61
C THR A 129 -19.26 -21.48 22.37
N ASN A 130 -18.00 -21.89 22.56
CA ASN A 130 -17.09 -22.29 21.49
C ASN A 130 -16.95 -21.25 20.37
N TYR A 131 -17.05 -19.96 20.74
CA TYR A 131 -16.99 -18.86 19.79
C TYR A 131 -15.59 -18.73 19.17
N ARG A 132 -15.57 -18.58 17.86
CA ARG A 132 -14.36 -18.24 17.08
C ARG A 132 -14.74 -17.41 15.86
N ARG A 133 -14.03 -16.32 15.64
CA ARG A 133 -14.01 -15.61 14.33
C ARG A 133 -12.59 -15.53 13.79
N MET A 134 -12.46 -15.59 12.46
CA MET A 134 -11.16 -15.56 11.82
C MET A 134 -11.24 -14.98 10.41
N LEU A 135 -10.12 -14.40 9.96
CA LEU A 135 -9.86 -14.04 8.58
C LEU A 135 -8.72 -14.93 8.06
N SER A 136 -9.02 -15.82 7.12
CA SER A 136 -8.01 -16.57 6.36
C SER A 136 -7.42 -15.64 5.31
N LEU A 137 -6.15 -15.27 5.44
CA LEU A 137 -5.47 -14.46 4.44
C LEU A 137 -5.21 -15.26 3.16
N GLY A 138 -5.01 -16.58 3.29
CA GLY A 138 -4.79 -17.46 2.15
C GLY A 138 -5.97 -17.58 1.22
N ASP A 139 -7.19 -17.50 1.76
CA ASP A 139 -8.45 -17.72 1.03
C ASP A 139 -9.32 -16.47 0.92
N ALA A 140 -8.96 -15.38 1.60
CA ALA A 140 -9.75 -14.16 1.74
C ALA A 140 -11.19 -14.44 2.24
N LEU A 141 -11.30 -15.28 3.29
CA LEU A 141 -12.56 -15.65 3.91
C LEU A 141 -12.62 -15.16 5.36
N ALA A 142 -13.62 -14.38 5.71
CA ALA A 142 -13.98 -14.09 7.11
C ALA A 142 -15.00 -15.13 7.59
N MET A 143 -14.66 -15.86 8.65
CA MET A 143 -15.47 -16.95 9.19
C MET A 143 -15.81 -16.70 10.65
N THR A 144 -17.03 -17.06 11.05
CA THR A 144 -17.50 -17.02 12.44
C THR A 144 -18.20 -18.32 12.76
N SER A 145 -17.85 -18.96 13.88
CA SER A 145 -18.51 -20.18 14.36
C SER A 145 -18.77 -20.12 15.86
N TYR A 146 -19.85 -20.70 16.32
CA TYR A 146 -20.22 -20.79 17.73
C TYR A 146 -21.36 -21.81 17.96
N ASP A 147 -21.54 -22.19 19.21
CA ASP A 147 -22.66 -23.01 19.62
C ASP A 147 -23.66 -22.16 20.43
N CYS A 148 -24.97 -22.31 20.14
CA CYS A 148 -26.04 -21.66 20.87
C CYS A 148 -27.18 -22.66 21.07
N GLN A 149 -27.63 -22.85 22.32
CA GLN A 149 -28.71 -23.76 22.69
C GLN A 149 -28.56 -25.19 22.10
N GLY A 150 -27.30 -25.69 22.07
CA GLY A 150 -26.95 -27.01 21.53
C GLY A 150 -26.97 -27.14 20.02
N VAL A 151 -27.04 -26.03 19.29
CA VAL A 151 -26.93 -25.98 17.82
C VAL A 151 -25.64 -25.28 17.46
N HIS A 152 -24.87 -25.87 16.55
CA HIS A 152 -23.68 -25.24 15.96
C HIS A 152 -24.09 -24.34 14.82
N TYR A 153 -23.52 -23.11 14.77
CA TYR A 153 -23.74 -22.13 13.72
C TYR A 153 -22.42 -21.72 13.08
N GLU A 154 -22.41 -21.62 11.77
CA GLU A 154 -21.28 -21.12 11.00
C GLU A 154 -21.71 -20.01 10.05
N ARG A 155 -20.83 -19.01 9.88
CA ARG A 155 -20.99 -17.94 8.90
C ARG A 155 -19.68 -17.71 8.17
N THR A 156 -19.74 -17.66 6.83
CA THR A 156 -18.60 -17.33 5.96
C THR A 156 -18.95 -16.12 5.13
N VAL A 157 -18.04 -15.14 5.11
CA VAL A 157 -18.16 -13.90 4.33
C VAL A 157 -16.95 -13.76 3.43
N PHE A 158 -17.15 -13.47 2.15
CA PHE A 158 -16.10 -13.12 1.22
C PHE A 158 -16.56 -12.09 0.19
N ALA A 159 -15.62 -11.27 -0.28
CA ALA A 159 -15.84 -10.33 -1.37
C ALA A 159 -15.25 -10.94 -2.66
N SER A 160 -16.11 -11.40 -3.57
CA SER A 160 -15.67 -12.07 -4.80
C SER A 160 -15.01 -11.06 -5.76
N LEU A 161 -13.73 -11.30 -6.11
CA LEU A 161 -13.02 -10.55 -7.15
C LEU A 161 -13.60 -10.80 -8.56
N THR A 162 -14.14 -11.99 -8.79
CA THR A 162 -14.70 -12.38 -10.08
C THR A 162 -16.13 -11.89 -10.27
N ASP A 163 -16.96 -12.07 -9.24
CA ASP A 163 -18.41 -11.83 -9.32
C ASP A 163 -18.79 -10.43 -8.82
N ARG A 164 -17.84 -9.67 -8.27
CA ARG A 164 -17.98 -8.29 -7.77
C ARG A 164 -19.14 -8.12 -6.81
N ALA A 165 -19.31 -9.10 -5.93
CA ALA A 165 -20.32 -9.13 -4.89
C ALA A 165 -19.72 -9.57 -3.56
N ILE A 166 -20.31 -9.14 -2.45
CA ILE A 166 -20.03 -9.71 -1.13
C ILE A 166 -21.03 -10.82 -0.89
N VAL A 167 -20.54 -12.01 -0.57
CA VAL A 167 -21.32 -13.22 -0.35
C VAL A 167 -21.25 -13.59 1.13
N VAL A 168 -22.40 -13.77 1.76
CA VAL A 168 -22.54 -14.24 3.14
C VAL A 168 -23.27 -15.57 3.15
N ARG A 169 -22.65 -16.62 3.66
CA ARG A 169 -23.24 -17.93 3.85
C ARG A 169 -23.46 -18.20 5.35
N LEU A 170 -24.68 -18.53 5.74
CA LEU A 170 -25.04 -18.96 7.09
C LEU A 170 -25.48 -20.42 7.05
N THR A 171 -25.06 -21.19 8.06
CA THR A 171 -25.47 -22.59 8.23
C THR A 171 -25.78 -22.89 9.70
N ALA A 172 -26.75 -23.76 9.95
CA ALA A 172 -27.05 -24.32 11.25
C ALA A 172 -26.85 -25.84 11.22
N GLY A 173 -26.21 -26.40 12.23
CA GLY A 173 -25.98 -27.84 12.39
C GLY A 173 -27.25 -28.66 12.63
N LYS A 174 -28.39 -28.00 12.84
CA LYS A 174 -29.71 -28.62 13.02
C LYS A 174 -30.69 -28.08 11.99
N LYS A 175 -31.45 -28.98 11.34
CA LYS A 175 -32.41 -28.62 10.33
C LYS A 175 -33.47 -27.66 10.87
N GLY A 176 -33.71 -26.56 10.14
CA GLY A 176 -34.71 -25.56 10.48
C GLY A 176 -34.39 -24.68 11.70
N ALA A 177 -33.14 -24.69 12.19
CA ALA A 177 -32.74 -23.93 13.38
C ALA A 177 -32.23 -22.50 13.08
N LEU A 178 -32.08 -22.12 11.82
CA LEU A 178 -31.63 -20.80 11.43
C LEU A 178 -32.82 -19.87 11.16
N SER A 179 -32.87 -18.77 11.91
CA SER A 179 -33.82 -17.67 11.69
C SER A 179 -33.14 -16.34 11.96
N PHE A 180 -33.42 -15.31 11.16
CA PHE A 180 -32.85 -13.98 11.33
C PHE A 180 -33.62 -12.94 10.52
N ASP A 181 -33.47 -11.67 10.90
CA ASP A 181 -33.98 -10.52 10.15
C ASP A 181 -32.83 -9.73 9.52
N VAL A 182 -33.01 -9.29 8.29
CA VAL A 182 -32.03 -8.44 7.56
C VAL A 182 -32.48 -7.00 7.60
N HIS A 183 -31.59 -6.11 8.07
CA HIS A 183 -31.80 -4.68 8.12
C HIS A 183 -30.65 -3.97 7.41
N PHE A 184 -30.93 -2.76 6.90
CA PHE A 184 -29.92 -1.84 6.40
C PHE A 184 -30.11 -0.49 7.09
N ASP A 185 -29.03 0.08 7.59
CA ASP A 185 -28.98 1.45 8.09
C ASP A 185 -27.77 2.19 7.51
N SER A 186 -27.90 3.50 7.36
CA SER A 186 -26.85 4.38 6.86
C SER A 186 -26.84 5.65 7.69
N PRO A 187 -25.66 6.25 7.94
CA PRO A 187 -25.57 7.57 8.54
C PRO A 187 -26.11 8.67 7.61
N LEU A 188 -26.34 8.33 6.35
CA LEU A 188 -26.90 9.19 5.32
C LEU A 188 -28.38 8.89 5.09
N LYS A 189 -29.08 9.83 4.42
CA LYS A 189 -30.48 9.62 4.07
C LYS A 189 -30.64 8.47 3.09
N ALA A 190 -31.20 7.37 3.55
CA ALA A 190 -31.48 6.18 2.76
C ALA A 190 -32.98 6.00 2.48
N GLN A 191 -33.33 5.56 1.28
CA GLN A 191 -34.65 5.09 0.91
C GLN A 191 -34.60 3.57 0.79
N LEU A 192 -35.44 2.91 1.61
CA LEU A 192 -35.45 1.44 1.67
C LEU A 192 -36.72 0.89 1.00
N LYS A 193 -36.53 -0.18 0.23
CA LYS A 193 -37.62 -1.02 -0.31
C LYS A 193 -37.29 -2.47 -0.02
N VAL A 194 -38.18 -3.16 0.65
CA VAL A 194 -38.04 -4.58 0.96
C VAL A 194 -39.17 -5.33 0.29
N THR A 195 -38.82 -6.37 -0.46
CA THR A 195 -39.75 -7.36 -1.02
C THR A 195 -39.24 -8.74 -0.59
N ASP A 196 -40.00 -9.81 -0.84
CA ASP A 196 -39.64 -11.15 -0.41
C ASP A 196 -38.26 -11.56 -0.90
N GLY A 197 -37.31 -11.61 0.02
CA GLY A 197 -35.92 -12.00 -0.24
C GLY A 197 -35.06 -10.95 -0.92
N LEU A 198 -35.50 -9.70 -1.10
CA LEU A 198 -34.73 -8.63 -1.69
C LEU A 198 -34.90 -7.33 -0.93
N LEU A 199 -33.82 -6.86 -0.31
CA LEU A 199 -33.68 -5.52 0.26
C LEU A 199 -32.93 -4.62 -0.73
N MET A 200 -33.48 -3.42 -0.99
CA MET A 200 -32.88 -2.38 -1.81
C MET A 200 -32.76 -1.09 -1.00
N ALA A 201 -31.59 -0.47 -1.01
CA ALA A 201 -31.32 0.79 -0.36
C ALA A 201 -30.75 1.79 -1.38
N VAL A 202 -31.37 2.95 -1.49
CA VAL A 202 -30.86 4.07 -2.29
C VAL A 202 -30.34 5.13 -1.34
N VAL A 203 -29.09 5.50 -1.46
CA VAL A 203 -28.37 6.43 -0.58
C VAL A 203 -27.82 7.57 -1.41
N ASN A 204 -28.14 8.80 -1.06
CA ASN A 204 -27.54 9.99 -1.69
C ASN A 204 -26.34 10.48 -0.89
N ASN A 205 -25.32 10.94 -1.59
CA ASN A 205 -24.18 11.60 -0.97
C ASN A 205 -24.54 13.02 -0.48
N VAL A 206 -23.57 13.74 0.04
CA VAL A 206 -23.75 15.05 0.68
C VAL A 206 -22.93 16.15 -0.01
N GLU A 207 -23.37 17.37 0.22
CA GLU A 207 -22.60 18.57 -0.09
C GLU A 207 -21.35 18.67 0.81
N GLN A 208 -20.27 19.22 0.25
CA GLN A 208 -19.07 19.60 0.98
C GLN A 208 -18.48 20.87 0.35
N GLU A 209 -18.15 21.87 1.20
CA GLU A 209 -17.49 23.12 0.79
C GLU A 209 -18.17 23.84 -0.39
N GLY A 210 -19.49 23.84 -0.41
CA GLY A 210 -20.30 24.47 -1.45
C GLY A 210 -20.49 23.64 -2.72
N ILE A 211 -19.82 22.49 -2.83
CA ILE A 211 -20.03 21.55 -3.93
C ILE A 211 -21.20 20.62 -3.56
N LYS A 212 -22.32 20.77 -4.26
CA LYS A 212 -23.52 19.96 -4.02
C LYS A 212 -23.25 18.48 -4.19
N GLY A 213 -23.99 17.65 -3.45
CA GLY A 213 -24.00 16.22 -3.67
C GLY A 213 -24.62 15.84 -5.02
N GLY A 214 -23.94 14.99 -5.81
CA GLY A 214 -24.40 14.53 -7.10
C GLY A 214 -24.41 13.01 -7.25
N LEU A 215 -23.85 12.28 -6.27
CA LEU A 215 -23.79 10.82 -6.33
C LEU A 215 -25.02 10.19 -5.65
N THR A 216 -25.53 9.17 -6.30
CA THR A 216 -26.53 8.24 -5.77
C THR A 216 -25.93 6.83 -5.79
N ALA A 217 -25.88 6.18 -4.64
CA ALA A 217 -25.54 4.77 -4.52
C ALA A 217 -26.82 3.93 -4.37
N GLU A 218 -26.86 2.78 -4.99
CA GLU A 218 -27.84 1.73 -4.73
C GLU A 218 -27.13 0.50 -4.20
N CYS A 219 -27.62 -0.02 -3.07
CA CYS A 219 -27.18 -1.28 -2.46
C CYS A 219 -28.31 -2.28 -2.47
N ARG A 220 -28.04 -3.54 -2.81
CA ARG A 220 -29.01 -4.64 -2.73
C ARG A 220 -28.47 -5.80 -1.92
N VAL A 221 -29.39 -6.39 -1.17
CA VAL A 221 -29.15 -7.65 -0.46
C VAL A 221 -30.21 -8.65 -0.95
N LYS A 222 -29.78 -9.64 -1.75
CA LYS A 222 -30.63 -10.76 -2.20
C LYS A 222 -30.43 -11.95 -1.28
N ILE A 223 -31.52 -12.58 -0.83
CA ILE A 223 -31.53 -13.72 0.09
C ILE A 223 -31.96 -14.97 -0.64
N GLU A 224 -31.20 -16.05 -0.55
CA GLU A 224 -31.54 -17.39 -0.99
C GLU A 224 -31.43 -18.37 0.18
N THR A 225 -32.46 -19.17 0.47
CA THR A 225 -32.52 -20.04 1.64
C THR A 225 -33.37 -21.28 1.39
N ASP A 226 -33.17 -22.32 2.19
CA ASP A 226 -34.05 -23.52 2.26
C ASP A 226 -35.19 -23.36 3.26
N GLY A 227 -35.25 -22.21 3.97
CA GLY A 227 -36.36 -21.83 4.85
C GLY A 227 -37.43 -21.01 4.16
N THR A 228 -38.24 -20.29 4.93
CA THR A 228 -39.22 -19.33 4.40
C THR A 228 -38.67 -17.90 4.50
N VAL A 229 -39.07 -17.08 3.52
CA VAL A 229 -38.74 -15.66 3.49
C VAL A 229 -40.04 -14.84 3.49
N ASP A 230 -40.09 -13.85 4.40
CA ASP A 230 -41.18 -12.87 4.50
C ASP A 230 -40.54 -11.48 4.60
N GLY A 231 -40.61 -10.71 3.53
CA GLY A 231 -39.86 -9.46 3.42
C GLY A 231 -38.34 -9.69 3.57
N GLY A 232 -37.75 -9.16 4.65
CA GLY A 232 -36.34 -9.36 5.02
C GLY A 232 -36.10 -10.43 6.11
N SER A 233 -37.19 -11.13 6.56
CA SER A 233 -37.12 -12.15 7.61
C SER A 233 -36.96 -13.54 7.02
N VAL A 234 -35.97 -14.28 7.51
CA VAL A 234 -35.73 -15.70 7.21
C VAL A 234 -36.16 -16.53 8.42
N LYS A 235 -36.95 -17.58 8.22
CA LYS A 235 -37.42 -18.46 9.29
C LYS A 235 -37.23 -19.93 8.92
N ASN A 236 -36.90 -20.73 9.95
CA ASN A 236 -36.83 -22.20 9.85
C ASN A 236 -35.88 -22.70 8.75
N ALA A 237 -34.80 -21.97 8.47
CA ALA A 237 -33.79 -22.39 7.50
C ALA A 237 -32.76 -23.31 8.15
N THR A 238 -32.04 -24.06 7.34
CA THR A 238 -30.81 -24.74 7.70
C THR A 238 -29.65 -23.98 7.12
N THR A 239 -29.89 -23.38 5.96
CA THR A 239 -28.87 -22.60 5.23
C THR A 239 -29.49 -21.35 4.61
N ALA A 240 -28.71 -20.28 4.60
CA ALA A 240 -29.03 -19.06 3.86
C ALA A 240 -27.79 -18.48 3.19
N THR A 241 -27.95 -17.89 2.01
CA THR A 241 -26.90 -17.15 1.30
C THR A 241 -27.42 -15.76 0.97
N LEU A 242 -26.65 -14.74 1.34
CA LEU A 242 -26.93 -13.36 1.00
C LEU A 242 -25.93 -12.91 -0.06
N TYR A 243 -26.42 -12.26 -1.09
CA TYR A 243 -25.61 -11.62 -2.13
C TYR A 243 -25.79 -10.12 -2.01
N MET A 244 -24.68 -9.40 -1.74
CA MET A 244 -24.67 -7.95 -1.61
C MET A 244 -23.97 -7.36 -2.80
N VAL A 245 -24.62 -6.44 -3.49
CA VAL A 245 -24.06 -5.66 -4.60
C VAL A 245 -24.35 -4.18 -4.36
N ALA A 246 -23.42 -3.33 -4.75
CA ALA A 246 -23.62 -1.90 -4.73
C ALA A 246 -23.02 -1.26 -5.99
N ALA A 247 -23.58 -0.14 -6.40
CA ALA A 247 -23.09 0.68 -7.49
C ALA A 247 -23.53 2.13 -7.28
N THR A 248 -22.77 3.07 -7.85
CA THR A 248 -23.14 4.48 -7.92
C THR A 248 -23.43 4.90 -9.36
N ASN A 249 -23.89 6.14 -9.53
CA ASN A 249 -24.02 6.76 -10.84
C ASN A 249 -22.69 7.33 -11.39
N TYR A 250 -21.56 7.11 -10.71
CA TYR A 250 -20.23 7.53 -11.17
C TYR A 250 -19.78 6.75 -12.43
N VAL A 251 -19.34 7.46 -13.48
CA VAL A 251 -18.67 6.91 -14.66
C VAL A 251 -17.18 7.19 -14.61
N ASN A 252 -16.84 8.46 -14.40
CA ASN A 252 -15.47 8.95 -14.22
C ASN A 252 -15.49 10.31 -13.50
N TYR A 253 -14.34 10.92 -13.27
CA TYR A 253 -14.19 12.15 -12.49
C TYR A 253 -14.94 13.39 -13.06
N HIS A 254 -15.48 13.34 -14.28
CA HIS A 254 -16.28 14.40 -14.90
C HIS A 254 -17.68 13.94 -15.35
N ASP A 255 -18.04 12.66 -15.16
CA ASP A 255 -19.31 12.09 -15.62
C ASP A 255 -19.94 11.23 -14.53
N ILE A 256 -21.16 11.57 -14.13
CA ILE A 256 -21.99 10.87 -13.14
C ILE A 256 -23.34 10.43 -13.75
N SER A 257 -23.37 10.11 -15.05
CA SER A 257 -24.61 9.80 -15.79
C SER A 257 -25.04 8.33 -15.73
N ALA A 258 -24.28 7.44 -15.08
CA ALA A 258 -24.64 6.02 -15.01
C ALA A 258 -25.90 5.77 -14.18
N ASP A 259 -26.57 4.66 -14.45
CA ASP A 259 -27.71 4.17 -13.67
C ASP A 259 -27.26 3.07 -12.70
N PRO A 260 -27.24 3.34 -11.38
CA PRO A 260 -26.83 2.34 -10.37
C PRO A 260 -27.81 1.17 -10.28
N VAL A 261 -29.11 1.40 -10.59
CA VAL A 261 -30.14 0.36 -10.62
C VAL A 261 -29.87 -0.63 -11.75
N ALA A 262 -29.58 -0.13 -12.95
CA ALA A 262 -29.24 -0.97 -14.10
C ALA A 262 -27.95 -1.77 -13.84
N ARG A 263 -26.91 -1.14 -13.27
CA ARG A 263 -25.66 -1.81 -12.90
C ARG A 263 -25.88 -2.97 -11.92
N ASN A 264 -26.69 -2.76 -10.89
CA ASN A 264 -26.99 -3.79 -9.90
C ASN A 264 -27.91 -4.88 -10.44
N ASN A 265 -28.84 -4.56 -11.37
CA ASN A 265 -29.62 -5.57 -12.11
C ASN A 265 -28.68 -6.49 -12.90
N GLU A 266 -27.71 -5.94 -13.60
CA GLU A 266 -26.71 -6.71 -14.34
C GLU A 266 -25.90 -7.63 -13.43
N LYS A 267 -25.35 -7.10 -12.31
CA LYS A 267 -24.59 -7.89 -11.33
C LYS A 267 -25.41 -9.05 -10.75
N LEU A 268 -26.67 -8.81 -10.32
CA LEU A 268 -27.54 -9.86 -9.80
C LEU A 268 -27.94 -10.88 -10.89
N THR A 269 -28.08 -10.47 -12.15
CA THR A 269 -28.32 -11.38 -13.28
C THR A 269 -27.10 -12.29 -13.50
N GLN A 270 -25.88 -11.76 -13.43
CA GLN A 270 -24.64 -12.56 -13.55
C GLN A 270 -24.44 -13.55 -12.39
N LEU A 271 -24.98 -13.25 -11.21
CA LEU A 271 -24.99 -14.14 -10.04
C LEU A 271 -26.10 -15.20 -10.12
N SER A 272 -27.19 -14.94 -10.88
CA SER A 272 -28.33 -15.83 -10.95
C SER A 272 -27.94 -17.19 -11.52
N GLY A 273 -28.42 -18.27 -10.85
CA GLY A 273 -28.13 -19.66 -11.22
C GLY A 273 -26.73 -20.17 -10.80
N LYS A 274 -25.89 -19.34 -10.17
CA LYS A 274 -24.64 -19.80 -9.56
C LYS A 274 -24.90 -20.28 -8.14
N SER A 275 -24.51 -21.50 -7.83
CA SER A 275 -24.52 -22.00 -6.46
C SER A 275 -23.43 -21.31 -5.61
N TYR A 276 -23.61 -21.32 -4.28
CA TYR A 276 -22.58 -20.86 -3.35
C TYR A 276 -21.21 -21.51 -3.61
N GLN A 277 -21.19 -22.82 -3.88
CA GLN A 277 -19.96 -23.56 -4.16
C GLN A 277 -19.27 -23.09 -5.45
N GLN A 278 -20.02 -22.71 -6.47
CA GLN A 278 -19.47 -22.16 -7.71
C GLN A 278 -18.86 -20.78 -7.46
N LEU A 279 -19.55 -19.92 -6.69
CA LEU A 279 -19.03 -18.58 -6.32
C LEU A 279 -17.79 -18.67 -5.44
N LEU A 280 -17.79 -19.55 -4.44
CA LEU A 280 -16.63 -19.78 -3.60
C LEU A 280 -15.44 -20.30 -4.42
N LYS A 281 -15.69 -21.25 -5.33
CA LYS A 281 -14.65 -21.79 -6.21
C LYS A 281 -14.05 -20.71 -7.11
N SER A 282 -14.88 -19.88 -7.74
CA SER A 282 -14.40 -18.79 -8.61
C SER A 282 -13.63 -17.73 -7.84
N HIS A 283 -14.09 -17.39 -6.62
CA HIS A 283 -13.40 -16.49 -5.70
C HIS A 283 -12.01 -17.03 -5.34
N LEU A 284 -11.93 -18.25 -4.82
CA LEU A 284 -10.67 -18.88 -4.44
C LEU A 284 -9.70 -18.97 -5.62
N GLN A 285 -10.18 -19.39 -6.80
CA GLN A 285 -9.33 -19.48 -7.99
C GLN A 285 -8.73 -18.13 -8.33
N ARG A 286 -9.53 -17.08 -8.44
CA ARG A 286 -9.05 -15.75 -8.81
C ARG A 286 -8.14 -15.13 -7.74
N TYR A 287 -8.47 -15.31 -6.46
CA TYR A 287 -7.68 -14.79 -5.35
C TYR A 287 -6.31 -15.50 -5.27
N HIS A 288 -6.29 -16.84 -5.36
CA HIS A 288 -5.06 -17.64 -5.32
C HIS A 288 -4.10 -17.34 -6.47
N GLU A 289 -4.61 -16.94 -7.66
CA GLU A 289 -3.77 -16.49 -8.79
C GLU A 289 -2.85 -15.32 -8.43
N GLN A 290 -3.23 -14.51 -7.45
CA GLN A 290 -2.44 -13.37 -6.97
C GLN A 290 -1.74 -13.68 -5.64
N TYR A 291 -2.50 -14.13 -4.64
CA TYR A 291 -1.99 -14.30 -3.29
C TYR A 291 -0.89 -15.38 -3.20
N ASN A 292 -1.07 -16.52 -3.85
CA ASN A 292 -0.15 -17.67 -3.78
C ASN A 292 1.17 -17.46 -4.54
N ARG A 293 1.35 -16.30 -5.19
CA ARG A 293 2.63 -16.00 -5.86
C ARG A 293 3.78 -15.79 -4.88
N VAL A 294 3.49 -15.35 -3.66
CA VAL A 294 4.51 -15.06 -2.64
C VAL A 294 4.18 -15.77 -1.33
N SER A 295 5.18 -16.42 -0.76
CA SER A 295 5.14 -16.98 0.59
C SER A 295 6.39 -16.59 1.37
N LEU A 296 6.26 -16.38 2.68
CA LEU A 296 7.35 -16.06 3.60
C LEU A 296 7.28 -16.95 4.84
N GLU A 297 8.29 -17.72 5.10
CA GLU A 297 8.44 -18.51 6.33
C GLU A 297 9.66 -18.02 7.10
N LEU A 298 9.46 -17.67 8.35
CA LEU A 298 10.51 -17.20 9.26
C LEU A 298 10.58 -18.10 10.47
N SER A 299 11.79 -18.43 10.89
CA SER A 299 12.03 -19.13 12.16
C SER A 299 13.36 -18.68 12.79
N GLY A 300 13.35 -18.51 14.11
CA GLY A 300 14.49 -18.12 14.90
C GLY A 300 15.08 -19.29 15.69
N ASN A 301 16.28 -19.13 16.24
CA ASN A 301 16.85 -20.03 17.24
C ASN A 301 16.49 -19.51 18.64
N ILE A 302 15.35 -19.92 19.18
CA ILE A 302 14.97 -19.56 20.55
C ILE A 302 15.63 -20.58 21.49
N GLY A 303 16.61 -20.11 22.28
CA GLY A 303 17.25 -20.95 23.30
C GLY A 303 18.17 -22.05 22.81
N GLY A 304 18.76 -21.93 21.61
CA GLY A 304 19.81 -22.84 21.12
C GLY A 304 19.33 -24.23 20.68
N ASN A 305 18.01 -24.48 20.61
CA ASN A 305 17.49 -25.80 20.22
C ASN A 305 16.32 -25.63 19.23
N SER A 306 16.49 -26.09 17.99
CA SER A 306 15.52 -25.95 16.91
C SER A 306 14.15 -26.62 17.19
N GLN A 307 14.11 -27.64 18.03
CA GLN A 307 12.86 -28.31 18.42
C GLN A 307 12.02 -27.45 19.39
N ASN A 308 12.64 -26.66 20.26
CA ASN A 308 11.95 -25.74 21.13
C ASN A 308 11.34 -24.54 20.36
N SER A 309 12.00 -24.07 19.32
CA SER A 309 11.51 -22.96 18.48
C SER A 309 10.17 -23.28 17.80
N SER A 310 10.03 -24.50 17.25
CA SER A 310 8.76 -24.92 16.60
C SER A 310 7.61 -25.05 17.62
N ALA A 311 7.88 -25.51 18.83
CA ALA A 311 6.87 -25.63 19.88
C ALA A 311 6.43 -24.26 20.42
N ILE A 312 7.35 -23.30 20.58
CA ILE A 312 7.07 -21.93 21.01
C ILE A 312 6.26 -21.20 19.94
N LEU A 313 6.65 -21.29 18.67
CA LEU A 313 5.91 -20.71 17.54
C LEU A 313 4.49 -21.31 17.41
N ALA A 314 4.35 -22.62 17.62
CA ALA A 314 3.03 -23.27 17.65
C ALA A 314 2.20 -22.79 18.85
N GLY A 315 2.81 -22.56 20.00
CA GLY A 315 2.16 -22.00 21.19
C GLY A 315 1.68 -20.56 20.94
N LEU A 316 2.52 -19.70 20.36
CA LEU A 316 2.17 -18.32 20.03
C LEU A 316 1.08 -18.25 18.95
N SER A 317 1.14 -19.07 17.93
CA SER A 317 0.10 -19.13 16.88
C SER A 317 -1.26 -19.62 17.40
N SER A 318 -1.31 -20.25 18.55
CA SER A 318 -2.55 -20.67 19.20
C SER A 318 -3.27 -19.56 19.98
N LEU A 319 -2.60 -18.39 20.18
CA LEU A 319 -3.22 -17.24 20.84
C LEU A 319 -4.04 -16.41 19.84
N PRO A 320 -5.14 -15.77 20.27
CA PRO A 320 -5.84 -14.75 19.48
C PRO A 320 -4.90 -13.64 19.00
N THR A 321 -5.20 -13.05 17.85
CA THR A 321 -4.29 -12.08 17.20
C THR A 321 -4.04 -10.85 18.06
N ASP A 322 -5.05 -10.33 18.72
CA ASP A 322 -4.94 -9.20 19.66
C ASP A 322 -4.04 -9.53 20.86
N GLN A 323 -4.09 -10.77 21.36
CA GLN A 323 -3.21 -11.24 22.44
C GLN A 323 -1.76 -11.42 21.96
N ARG A 324 -1.55 -11.95 20.75
CA ARG A 324 -0.23 -12.03 20.12
C ARG A 324 0.39 -10.63 20.00
N LEU A 325 -0.40 -9.65 19.54
CA LEU A 325 0.04 -8.28 19.39
C LEU A 325 0.33 -7.60 20.73
N ALA A 326 -0.53 -7.83 21.74
CA ALA A 326 -0.36 -7.27 23.08
C ALA A 326 0.90 -7.76 23.82
N THR A 327 1.37 -8.96 23.47
CA THR A 327 2.56 -9.59 24.09
C THR A 327 3.77 -9.63 23.15
N PHE A 328 3.70 -8.92 22.02
CA PHE A 328 4.75 -8.96 21.01
C PHE A 328 6.07 -8.33 21.50
N ASP A 329 7.12 -9.12 21.56
CA ASP A 329 8.48 -8.70 21.95
C ASP A 329 9.52 -8.88 20.83
N GLY A 330 9.08 -9.31 19.65
CA GLY A 330 9.91 -9.65 18.50
C GLY A 330 10.22 -11.16 18.39
N SER A 331 9.75 -12.00 19.29
CA SER A 331 9.97 -13.46 19.18
C SER A 331 8.93 -14.16 18.31
N ASP A 332 7.73 -13.57 18.12
CA ASP A 332 6.67 -14.10 17.25
C ASP A 332 6.93 -13.78 15.79
N LEU A 333 7.85 -14.48 15.15
CA LEU A 333 8.18 -14.31 13.73
C LEU A 333 7.01 -14.70 12.81
N GLY A 334 6.08 -15.52 13.30
CA GLY A 334 4.83 -15.82 12.60
C GLY A 334 3.92 -14.61 12.45
N LEU A 335 3.86 -13.72 13.45
CA LEU A 335 3.12 -12.46 13.36
C LEU A 335 3.76 -11.49 12.36
N VAL A 336 5.10 -11.43 12.30
CA VAL A 336 5.83 -10.62 11.31
C VAL A 336 5.55 -11.08 9.89
N ALA A 337 5.61 -12.40 9.64
CA ALA A 337 5.27 -12.96 8.33
C ALA A 337 3.79 -12.73 7.99
N THR A 338 2.89 -12.82 8.98
CA THR A 338 1.47 -12.49 8.83
C THR A 338 1.28 -11.03 8.43
N MET A 339 2.01 -10.09 9.04
CA MET A 339 1.93 -8.65 8.72
C MET A 339 2.34 -8.36 7.27
N MET A 340 3.41 -8.99 6.78
CA MET A 340 3.82 -8.88 5.38
C MET A 340 2.73 -9.39 4.42
N GLN A 341 2.14 -10.54 4.70
CA GLN A 341 1.08 -11.12 3.88
C GLN A 341 -0.25 -10.37 4.03
N TYR A 342 -0.49 -9.74 5.18
CA TYR A 342 -1.65 -8.89 5.40
C TYR A 342 -1.62 -7.63 4.52
N GLY A 343 -0.47 -6.97 4.37
CA GLY A 343 -0.33 -5.86 3.42
C GLY A 343 -0.65 -6.30 1.99
N ARG A 344 -0.19 -7.48 1.56
CA ARG A 344 -0.55 -8.03 0.24
C ARG A 344 -2.05 -8.34 0.13
N TYR A 345 -2.65 -8.93 1.17
CA TYR A 345 -4.09 -9.16 1.25
C TYR A 345 -4.89 -7.87 1.10
N LEU A 346 -4.54 -6.84 1.87
CA LEU A 346 -5.21 -5.54 1.85
C LEU A 346 -5.13 -4.88 0.45
N LEU A 347 -3.98 -4.98 -0.22
CA LEU A 347 -3.81 -4.43 -1.57
C LEU A 347 -4.66 -5.18 -2.60
N ILE A 348 -4.68 -6.51 -2.56
CA ILE A 348 -5.55 -7.33 -3.43
C ILE A 348 -7.02 -6.96 -3.21
N SER A 349 -7.41 -6.73 -1.96
CA SER A 349 -8.80 -6.46 -1.57
C SER A 349 -9.27 -5.03 -1.87
N SER A 350 -8.34 -4.07 -2.02
CA SER A 350 -8.66 -2.64 -2.20
C SER A 350 -8.24 -2.04 -3.54
N SER A 351 -7.46 -2.77 -4.37
CA SER A 351 -6.96 -2.24 -5.64
C SER A 351 -6.86 -3.31 -6.71
N GLN A 352 -7.84 -3.35 -7.61
CA GLN A 352 -7.91 -4.29 -8.73
C GLN A 352 -8.19 -3.57 -10.04
N PRO A 353 -7.75 -4.11 -11.19
CA PRO A 353 -7.98 -3.52 -12.50
C PRO A 353 -9.44 -3.13 -12.76
N GLY A 354 -9.63 -1.91 -13.24
CA GLY A 354 -10.94 -1.33 -13.50
C GLY A 354 -11.65 -0.71 -12.31
N GLY A 355 -11.04 -0.71 -11.11
CA GLY A 355 -11.49 -0.02 -9.92
C GLY A 355 -10.78 1.33 -9.70
N GLN A 356 -10.98 1.91 -8.51
CA GLN A 356 -10.24 3.08 -8.04
C GLN A 356 -8.96 2.64 -7.32
N ALA A 357 -7.99 3.55 -7.21
CA ALA A 357 -6.82 3.33 -6.37
C ALA A 357 -7.22 3.18 -4.89
N ALA A 358 -6.41 2.49 -4.10
CA ALA A 358 -6.57 2.45 -2.65
C ALA A 358 -6.37 3.86 -2.07
N ASN A 359 -7.39 4.42 -1.43
CA ASN A 359 -7.32 5.72 -0.79
C ASN A 359 -6.59 5.63 0.57
N LEU A 360 -6.60 6.69 1.39
CA LEU A 360 -5.92 6.74 2.68
C LEU A 360 -6.36 5.63 3.66
N GLN A 361 -7.55 5.05 3.45
CA GLN A 361 -8.11 3.95 4.22
C GLN A 361 -8.38 2.69 3.35
N GLY A 362 -7.77 2.61 2.19
CA GLY A 362 -7.99 1.51 1.23
C GLY A 362 -9.37 1.62 0.56
N VAL A 363 -10.32 0.82 1.04
CA VAL A 363 -11.73 0.85 0.65
C VAL A 363 -12.64 0.77 1.88
N TRP A 364 -12.10 0.97 3.09
CA TRP A 364 -12.83 0.80 4.36
C TRP A 364 -12.86 2.10 5.15
N ASN A 365 -14.07 2.60 5.44
CA ASN A 365 -14.32 3.78 6.25
C ASN A 365 -15.70 3.69 6.91
N ASP A 366 -15.80 3.96 8.21
CA ASP A 366 -17.06 4.01 8.95
C ASP A 366 -17.47 5.44 9.35
N LYS A 367 -16.64 6.45 9.06
CA LYS A 367 -16.85 7.82 9.54
C LYS A 367 -17.37 8.73 8.44
N MET A 368 -18.42 9.52 8.76
CA MET A 368 -18.89 10.58 7.88
C MET A 368 -17.86 11.69 7.66
N ASN A 369 -17.06 11.97 8.70
CA ASN A 369 -15.91 12.85 8.64
C ASN A 369 -14.65 11.98 8.75
N ALA A 370 -14.31 11.31 7.66
CA ALA A 370 -13.10 10.50 7.61
C ALA A 370 -11.87 11.38 7.91
N PRO A 371 -10.89 10.88 8.68
CA PRO A 371 -9.63 11.59 8.87
C PRO A 371 -9.00 11.95 7.52
N TRP A 372 -8.59 13.21 7.38
CA TRP A 372 -8.07 13.78 6.11
C TRP A 372 -9.00 13.48 4.90
N ASP A 373 -10.33 13.42 5.16
CA ASP A 373 -11.36 13.07 4.18
C ASP A 373 -11.15 11.71 3.48
N SER A 374 -10.23 10.89 3.95
CA SER A 374 -9.75 9.66 3.29
C SER A 374 -9.32 9.90 1.83
N LYS A 375 -8.81 11.12 1.55
CA LYS A 375 -8.31 11.52 0.23
C LYS A 375 -7.08 10.69 -0.18
N TYR A 376 -6.67 10.86 -1.41
CA TYR A 376 -5.39 10.35 -1.92
C TYR A 376 -4.30 11.38 -1.62
N THR A 377 -3.64 11.23 -0.47
CA THR A 377 -2.51 12.11 -0.11
C THR A 377 -1.26 11.65 -0.86
N ILE A 378 -0.73 12.54 -1.73
CA ILE A 378 0.34 12.25 -2.68
C ILE A 378 1.64 13.01 -2.35
N ASN A 379 1.89 13.21 -1.06
CA ASN A 379 3.22 13.60 -0.56
C ASN A 379 3.95 12.46 0.15
N ILE A 380 3.30 11.28 0.31
CA ILE A 380 3.86 10.00 0.81
C ILE A 380 2.83 8.85 0.78
N ASN A 381 1.58 9.07 1.25
CA ASN A 381 0.67 7.99 1.65
C ASN A 381 0.23 7.13 0.46
N THR A 382 -0.24 7.73 -0.62
CA THR A 382 -0.66 7.01 -1.82
C THR A 382 0.50 6.28 -2.47
N GLU A 383 1.68 6.89 -2.52
CA GLU A 383 2.89 6.26 -3.02
C GLU A 383 3.23 5.01 -2.20
N MET A 384 3.17 5.13 -0.87
CA MET A 384 3.43 4.02 0.07
C MET A 384 2.41 2.89 -0.08
N ASN A 385 1.13 3.19 -0.36
CA ASN A 385 0.11 2.18 -0.63
C ASN A 385 0.53 1.20 -1.74
N TYR A 386 1.33 1.66 -2.69
CA TYR A 386 1.73 0.86 -3.85
C TYR A 386 3.18 0.35 -3.81
N TRP A 387 3.97 0.68 -2.79
CA TRP A 387 5.33 0.14 -2.66
C TRP A 387 5.41 -1.39 -2.64
N PRO A 388 4.49 -2.14 -1.99
CA PRO A 388 4.54 -3.60 -2.00
C PRO A 388 4.03 -4.22 -3.31
N SER A 389 3.37 -3.46 -4.20
CA SER A 389 2.69 -4.00 -5.39
C SER A 389 3.64 -4.77 -6.31
N LEU A 390 4.77 -4.17 -6.66
CA LEU A 390 5.70 -4.75 -7.62
C LEU A 390 6.61 -5.80 -6.98
N VAL A 391 7.28 -5.48 -5.88
CA VAL A 391 8.17 -6.43 -5.18
C VAL A 391 7.39 -7.61 -4.61
N GLY A 392 6.16 -7.38 -4.11
CA GLY A 392 5.23 -8.41 -3.64
C GLY A 392 4.49 -9.17 -4.75
N ASN A 393 4.91 -9.00 -6.03
CA ASN A 393 4.39 -9.71 -7.21
C ASN A 393 2.88 -9.58 -7.45
N LEU A 394 2.37 -8.34 -7.26
CA LEU A 394 0.98 -7.93 -7.45
C LEU A 394 0.89 -6.81 -8.51
N VAL A 395 1.53 -7.03 -9.65
CA VAL A 395 1.71 -6.03 -10.73
C VAL A 395 0.38 -5.43 -11.19
N GLU A 396 -0.66 -6.25 -11.31
CA GLU A 396 -1.99 -5.82 -11.74
C GLU A 396 -2.70 -4.90 -10.73
N CYS A 397 -2.37 -5.01 -9.43
CA CYS A 397 -2.94 -4.13 -8.41
C CYS A 397 -2.48 -2.67 -8.55
N GLN A 398 -1.46 -2.40 -9.36
CA GLN A 398 -1.00 -1.03 -9.64
C GLN A 398 -1.81 -0.33 -10.75
N GLU A 399 -2.61 -1.06 -11.53
CA GLU A 399 -3.37 -0.48 -12.65
C GLU A 399 -4.29 0.68 -12.21
N PRO A 400 -5.06 0.59 -11.11
CA PRO A 400 -5.90 1.70 -10.67
C PRO A 400 -5.11 2.98 -10.34
N LEU A 401 -3.89 2.84 -9.78
CA LEU A 401 -2.99 3.98 -9.57
C LEU A 401 -2.54 4.60 -10.90
N LEU A 402 -2.11 3.77 -11.86
CA LEU A 402 -1.67 4.26 -13.17
C LEU A 402 -2.81 5.00 -13.88
N LYS A 403 -4.05 4.49 -13.79
CA LYS A 403 -5.23 5.15 -14.31
C LYS A 403 -5.46 6.51 -13.61
N MET A 404 -5.38 6.56 -12.29
CA MET A 404 -5.51 7.81 -11.53
C MET A 404 -4.45 8.85 -11.96
N ILE A 405 -3.20 8.43 -12.17
CA ILE A 405 -2.13 9.32 -12.65
C ILE A 405 -2.45 9.88 -14.04
N ARG A 406 -3.02 9.08 -14.94
CA ARG A 406 -3.47 9.52 -16.26
C ARG A 406 -4.61 10.53 -16.14
N ASP A 407 -5.64 10.23 -15.35
CA ASP A 407 -6.75 11.14 -15.08
C ASP A 407 -6.24 12.49 -14.52
N LEU A 408 -5.30 12.45 -13.56
CA LEU A 408 -4.65 13.64 -12.99
C LEU A 408 -3.82 14.41 -14.01
N SER A 409 -3.24 13.75 -15.00
CA SER A 409 -2.49 14.47 -16.06
C SER A 409 -3.40 15.34 -16.92
N GLU A 410 -4.69 15.00 -17.03
CA GLU A 410 -5.69 15.80 -17.74
C GLU A 410 -6.14 16.99 -16.88
N THR A 411 -6.59 16.78 -15.67
CA THR A 411 -7.04 17.86 -14.77
C THR A 411 -5.88 18.77 -14.37
N GLY A 412 -4.72 18.19 -14.07
CA GLY A 412 -3.50 18.90 -13.70
C GLY A 412 -2.91 19.74 -14.83
N SER A 413 -3.21 19.43 -16.09
CA SER A 413 -2.83 20.31 -17.23
C SER A 413 -3.56 21.65 -17.16
N LYS A 414 -4.82 21.63 -16.79
CA LYS A 414 -5.59 22.85 -16.54
C LYS A 414 -5.00 23.64 -15.35
N THR A 415 -4.67 22.95 -14.28
CA THR A 415 -4.02 23.55 -13.09
C THR A 415 -2.69 24.21 -13.46
N ALA A 416 -1.83 23.51 -14.21
CA ALA A 416 -0.54 24.03 -14.65
C ALA A 416 -0.71 25.32 -15.47
N GLN A 417 -1.67 25.37 -16.37
CA GLN A 417 -1.93 26.52 -17.22
C GLN A 417 -2.56 27.68 -16.43
N VAL A 418 -3.61 27.43 -15.65
CA VAL A 418 -4.39 28.45 -14.96
C VAL A 418 -3.58 29.09 -13.84
N MET A 419 -2.98 28.27 -12.97
CA MET A 419 -2.31 28.78 -11.77
C MET A 419 -0.88 29.22 -11.99
N TYR A 420 -0.18 28.63 -12.99
CA TYR A 420 1.27 28.84 -13.18
C TYR A 420 1.66 29.30 -14.57
N GLY A 421 0.79 29.16 -15.57
CA GLY A 421 1.12 29.48 -16.97
C GLY A 421 2.14 28.51 -17.58
N CYS A 422 2.27 27.32 -17.04
CA CYS A 422 3.21 26.29 -17.46
C CYS A 422 2.57 25.29 -18.43
N ARG A 423 3.37 24.66 -19.27
CA ARG A 423 2.99 23.47 -20.04
C ARG A 423 2.89 22.25 -19.12
N GLY A 424 2.51 21.11 -19.70
CA GLY A 424 2.44 19.84 -19.00
C GLY A 424 1.34 19.81 -17.94
N TRP A 425 1.59 19.19 -16.79
CA TRP A 425 0.61 19.04 -15.74
C TRP A 425 1.24 19.00 -14.34
N VAL A 426 0.46 19.40 -13.35
CA VAL A 426 0.84 19.41 -11.92
C VAL A 426 -0.31 18.85 -11.07
N ALA A 427 0.03 18.15 -10.01
CA ALA A 427 -0.85 17.89 -8.89
C ALA A 427 -0.07 18.12 -7.59
N HIS A 428 -0.76 18.70 -6.60
CA HIS A 428 -0.17 19.03 -5.30
C HIS A 428 -0.27 17.86 -4.32
N HIS A 429 -0.27 18.11 -3.00
CA HIS A 429 -0.13 17.05 -2.01
C HIS A 429 -1.36 16.14 -1.82
N ASN A 430 -2.53 16.51 -2.34
CA ASN A 430 -3.78 15.73 -2.22
C ASN A 430 -4.60 15.76 -3.51
N THR A 431 -5.34 14.68 -3.72
CA THR A 431 -6.42 14.59 -4.72
C THR A 431 -7.56 13.72 -4.19
N ASP A 432 -8.68 13.69 -4.88
CA ASP A 432 -9.89 12.94 -4.53
C ASP A 432 -10.45 12.15 -5.72
N LEU A 433 -11.69 11.64 -5.59
CA LEU A 433 -12.39 10.98 -6.68
C LEU A 433 -12.54 11.85 -7.94
N TRP A 434 -12.68 13.17 -7.74
CA TRP A 434 -12.90 14.18 -8.79
C TRP A 434 -11.61 14.64 -9.45
N ARG A 435 -10.45 14.11 -9.00
CA ARG A 435 -9.11 14.41 -9.56
C ARG A 435 -8.75 15.90 -9.48
N ILE A 436 -9.08 16.55 -8.35
CA ILE A 436 -8.57 17.90 -8.12
C ILE A 436 -7.03 17.88 -8.11
N ALA A 437 -6.42 18.94 -8.64
CA ALA A 437 -4.97 18.98 -8.82
C ALA A 437 -4.34 20.27 -8.23
N GLY A 438 -5.13 21.29 -7.94
CA GLY A 438 -4.69 22.50 -7.22
C GLY A 438 -4.34 22.20 -5.76
N PRO A 439 -3.60 23.09 -5.09
CA PRO A 439 -3.23 22.93 -3.69
C PRO A 439 -4.47 23.03 -2.76
N VAL A 440 -4.44 22.28 -1.67
CA VAL A 440 -5.52 22.19 -0.66
C VAL A 440 -4.92 22.20 0.76
N ASP A 441 -5.77 22.33 1.78
CA ASP A 441 -5.45 22.22 3.21
C ASP A 441 -4.46 23.29 3.74
N GLY A 442 -4.23 24.39 2.99
CA GLY A 442 -3.37 25.51 3.38
C GLY A 442 -1.90 25.40 2.97
N THR A 443 -1.21 26.51 3.00
CA THR A 443 0.15 26.65 2.48
C THR A 443 1.16 25.71 3.12
N THR A 444 1.06 25.48 4.43
CA THR A 444 2.00 24.64 5.21
C THR A 444 2.15 23.24 4.62
N TRP A 445 1.08 22.65 4.12
CA TRP A 445 1.05 21.29 3.59
C TRP A 445 0.83 21.25 2.08
N GLY A 446 -0.03 22.16 1.60
CA GLY A 446 -0.60 22.11 0.26
C GLY A 446 0.32 22.60 -0.85
N MET A 447 1.29 23.46 -0.56
CA MET A 447 2.14 24.05 -1.59
C MET A 447 3.29 23.10 -1.98
N PHE A 448 2.95 21.87 -2.39
CA PHE A 448 3.84 20.82 -2.81
C PHE A 448 3.64 20.46 -4.29
N PRO A 449 4.26 21.19 -5.24
CA PRO A 449 3.99 21.05 -6.68
C PRO A 449 4.60 19.80 -7.31
N THR A 450 5.33 18.99 -6.56
CA THR A 450 5.98 17.78 -7.03
C THR A 450 5.20 16.50 -6.75
N GLY A 451 4.00 16.57 -6.15
CA GLY A 451 3.19 15.39 -5.83
C GLY A 451 2.84 14.58 -7.08
N GLY A 452 2.26 15.21 -8.11
CA GLY A 452 1.98 14.53 -9.38
C GLY A 452 3.22 14.01 -10.09
N ALA A 453 4.33 14.74 -9.99
CA ALA A 453 5.62 14.32 -10.54
C ALA A 453 6.14 13.05 -9.85
N TRP A 454 6.04 12.96 -8.51
CA TRP A 454 6.40 11.75 -7.77
C TRP A 454 5.59 10.54 -8.22
N LEU A 455 4.27 10.70 -8.39
CA LEU A 455 3.41 9.61 -8.89
C LEU A 455 3.90 9.04 -10.23
N THR A 456 4.47 9.85 -11.14
CA THR A 456 4.96 9.33 -12.43
C THR A 456 6.09 8.31 -12.28
N THR A 457 6.82 8.32 -11.17
CA THR A 457 7.87 7.33 -10.90
C THR A 457 7.32 5.91 -10.81
N HIS A 458 6.03 5.72 -10.42
CA HIS A 458 5.37 4.42 -10.42
C HIS A 458 5.21 3.85 -11.84
N ILE A 459 5.01 4.69 -12.86
CA ILE A 459 4.99 4.26 -14.28
C ILE A 459 6.34 3.66 -14.65
N TRP A 460 7.42 4.35 -14.29
CA TRP A 460 8.76 3.89 -14.56
C TRP A 460 9.10 2.59 -13.80
N GLN A 461 8.73 2.50 -12.52
CA GLN A 461 8.92 1.29 -11.73
C GLN A 461 8.14 0.11 -12.33
N GLN A 462 6.90 0.31 -12.78
CA GLN A 462 6.12 -0.71 -13.47
C GLN A 462 6.89 -1.27 -14.68
N TYR A 463 7.47 -0.38 -15.50
CA TYR A 463 8.30 -0.80 -16.61
C TYR A 463 9.55 -1.57 -16.18
N LEU A 464 10.27 -1.09 -15.17
CA LEU A 464 11.49 -1.76 -14.68
C LEU A 464 11.22 -3.19 -14.18
N PHE A 465 10.08 -3.40 -13.52
CA PHE A 465 9.71 -4.72 -12.99
C PHE A 465 9.10 -5.64 -14.04
N THR A 466 8.52 -5.12 -15.11
CA THR A 466 7.78 -5.93 -16.12
C THR A 466 8.47 -6.02 -17.47
N GLY A 467 9.25 -5.00 -17.84
CA GLY A 467 9.79 -4.85 -19.21
C GLY A 467 8.73 -4.49 -20.25
N ASP A 468 7.51 -4.09 -19.83
CA ASP A 468 6.39 -3.80 -20.74
C ASP A 468 6.57 -2.46 -21.44
N LYS A 469 7.12 -2.51 -22.66
CA LYS A 469 7.30 -1.34 -23.53
C LYS A 469 5.99 -0.76 -24.07
N LYS A 470 4.91 -1.56 -24.12
CA LYS A 470 3.61 -1.06 -24.59
C LYS A 470 3.00 -0.14 -23.53
N MET A 471 2.98 -0.58 -22.29
CA MET A 471 2.59 0.25 -21.15
C MET A 471 3.46 1.51 -21.07
N LEU A 472 4.79 1.39 -21.18
CA LEU A 472 5.68 2.54 -21.15
C LEU A 472 5.37 3.53 -22.29
N ALA A 473 5.07 3.06 -23.51
CA ALA A 473 4.70 3.91 -24.63
C ALA A 473 3.36 4.61 -24.43
N GLU A 474 2.38 3.94 -23.84
CA GLU A 474 1.07 4.48 -23.50
C GLU A 474 1.17 5.61 -22.46
N TYR A 475 1.98 5.43 -21.42
CA TYR A 475 2.14 6.38 -20.31
C TYR A 475 3.29 7.39 -20.50
N TYR A 476 4.09 7.27 -21.55
CA TYR A 476 5.18 8.23 -21.81
C TYR A 476 4.71 9.69 -21.90
N PRO A 477 3.56 10.02 -22.56
CA PRO A 477 3.06 11.39 -22.58
C PRO A 477 2.77 11.96 -21.19
N VAL A 478 2.33 11.13 -20.25
CA VAL A 478 2.06 11.51 -18.85
C VAL A 478 3.37 11.85 -18.14
N MET A 479 4.41 11.01 -18.29
CA MET A 479 5.76 11.27 -17.72
C MET A 479 6.36 12.54 -18.32
N LYS A 480 6.28 12.69 -19.65
CA LYS A 480 6.78 13.88 -20.35
C LYS A 480 6.04 15.15 -19.90
N GLY A 481 4.74 15.08 -19.72
CA GLY A 481 3.94 16.22 -19.28
C GLY A 481 4.37 16.71 -17.88
N ALA A 482 4.63 15.81 -16.92
CA ALA A 482 5.16 16.19 -15.60
C ALA A 482 6.56 16.83 -15.73
N ALA A 483 7.44 16.27 -16.57
CA ALA A 483 8.77 16.84 -16.83
C ALA A 483 8.67 18.23 -17.48
N ASP A 484 7.75 18.42 -18.44
CA ASP A 484 7.53 19.73 -19.11
C ASP A 484 7.07 20.80 -18.11
N PHE A 485 6.14 20.43 -17.18
CA PHE A 485 5.71 21.33 -16.12
C PHE A 485 6.90 21.75 -15.24
N LEU A 486 7.68 20.80 -14.75
CA LEU A 486 8.81 21.08 -13.86
C LEU A 486 9.83 22.02 -14.51
N ILE A 487 10.13 21.83 -15.81
CA ILE A 487 11.08 22.70 -16.52
C ILE A 487 10.54 24.13 -16.65
N ASP A 488 9.25 24.30 -16.90
CA ASP A 488 8.63 25.64 -17.02
C ASP A 488 8.44 26.29 -15.64
N TYR A 489 8.21 25.51 -14.58
CA TYR A 489 7.96 25.99 -13.24
C TYR A 489 9.23 26.43 -12.50
N MET A 490 10.32 25.67 -12.66
CA MET A 490 11.60 25.97 -11.98
C MET A 490 12.13 27.34 -12.37
N GLN A 491 12.78 27.99 -11.42
CA GLN A 491 13.49 29.26 -11.61
C GLN A 491 14.98 29.12 -11.29
N GLN A 492 15.81 29.91 -11.93
CA GLN A 492 17.22 29.98 -11.56
C GLN A 492 17.37 30.72 -10.22
N HIS A 493 17.92 30.04 -9.23
CA HIS A 493 18.14 30.65 -7.90
C HIS A 493 19.20 31.74 -8.00
N PRO A 494 18.90 33.00 -7.55
CA PRO A 494 19.78 34.15 -7.79
C PRO A 494 21.14 34.03 -7.10
N LYS A 495 21.22 33.32 -5.97
CA LYS A 495 22.48 33.14 -5.21
C LYS A 495 23.30 31.96 -5.69
N TYR A 496 22.64 30.83 -6.01
CA TYR A 496 23.33 29.57 -6.30
C TYR A 496 23.44 29.27 -7.80
N GLY A 497 22.63 29.90 -8.65
CA GLY A 497 22.58 29.64 -10.07
C GLY A 497 21.92 28.32 -10.50
N TRP A 498 21.44 27.51 -9.55
CA TRP A 498 20.74 26.26 -9.82
C TRP A 498 19.29 26.47 -10.24
N LEU A 499 18.71 25.54 -11.00
CA LEU A 499 17.27 25.48 -11.25
C LEU A 499 16.57 24.83 -10.06
N VAL A 500 15.62 25.53 -9.47
CA VAL A 500 14.88 25.11 -8.29
C VAL A 500 13.37 25.31 -8.46
N THR A 501 12.58 24.43 -7.85
CA THR A 501 11.13 24.63 -7.67
C THR A 501 10.89 25.80 -6.73
N VAL A 502 9.97 26.73 -7.10
CA VAL A 502 9.60 27.89 -6.26
C VAL A 502 8.26 28.50 -6.68
N PRO A 503 7.30 28.67 -5.73
CA PRO A 503 7.33 28.19 -4.33
C PRO A 503 7.25 26.68 -4.18
N THR A 504 7.67 26.15 -3.03
CA THR A 504 7.48 24.79 -2.61
C THR A 504 7.56 24.65 -1.08
N VAL A 505 7.32 23.44 -0.56
CA VAL A 505 7.53 23.07 0.83
C VAL A 505 8.31 21.75 0.88
N SER A 506 9.09 21.52 1.96
CA SER A 506 9.49 20.16 2.31
C SER A 506 8.43 19.59 3.23
N PRO A 507 7.69 18.54 2.85
CA PRO A 507 6.66 17.99 3.73
C PRO A 507 7.23 17.55 5.09
N GLU A 508 6.68 17.97 6.22
CA GLU A 508 5.59 18.95 6.42
C GLU A 508 6.01 19.95 7.51
N HIS A 509 7.24 20.46 7.46
CA HIS A 509 7.79 21.40 8.42
C HIS A 509 8.75 22.38 7.76
N GLY A 510 9.20 23.40 8.51
CA GLY A 510 10.11 24.43 8.03
C GLY A 510 11.50 24.36 8.68
N PRO A 511 12.47 25.06 8.13
CA PRO A 511 13.82 25.12 8.69
C PRO A 511 13.87 25.90 10.02
N VAL A 512 14.88 25.63 10.82
CA VAL A 512 15.08 26.30 12.11
C VAL A 512 15.06 27.82 11.97
N GLY A 513 14.27 28.47 12.85
CA GLY A 513 14.16 29.93 12.92
C GLY A 513 13.22 30.55 11.88
N LYS A 514 12.51 29.73 11.10
CA LYS A 514 11.43 30.17 10.21
C LYS A 514 10.07 29.78 10.77
N HIS A 515 9.06 30.63 10.57
CA HIS A 515 7.68 30.38 10.96
C HIS A 515 6.81 29.94 9.78
N THR A 516 7.43 29.44 8.73
CA THR A 516 6.77 28.95 7.52
C THR A 516 7.51 27.74 6.97
N THR A 517 6.77 26.90 6.25
CA THR A 517 7.32 25.78 5.47
C THR A 517 7.73 26.17 4.06
N VAL A 518 7.27 27.34 3.60
CA VAL A 518 7.52 27.84 2.24
C VAL A 518 9.01 28.03 1.99
N THR A 519 9.50 27.51 0.88
CA THR A 519 10.90 27.54 0.50
C THR A 519 11.08 27.51 -1.02
N ALA A 520 12.33 27.47 -1.45
CA ALA A 520 12.74 27.18 -2.82
C ALA A 520 13.66 25.96 -2.84
N GLY A 521 13.41 25.01 -3.71
CA GLY A 521 14.30 23.90 -4.01
C GLY A 521 14.61 23.00 -2.83
N SER A 522 13.58 22.51 -2.12
CA SER A 522 13.78 21.49 -1.07
C SER A 522 14.56 20.29 -1.62
N THR A 523 15.32 19.62 -0.77
CA THR A 523 16.09 18.45 -1.20
C THR A 523 15.20 17.36 -1.78
N MET A 524 14.02 17.15 -1.19
CA MET A 524 13.03 16.20 -1.72
C MET A 524 12.60 16.56 -3.15
N ASP A 525 12.27 17.84 -3.39
CA ASP A 525 11.89 18.28 -4.74
C ASP A 525 13.01 18.04 -5.75
N ASN A 526 14.25 18.45 -5.38
CA ASN A 526 15.40 18.26 -6.27
C ASN A 526 15.62 16.77 -6.61
N GLN A 527 15.41 15.87 -5.64
CA GLN A 527 15.49 14.42 -5.84
C GLN A 527 14.36 13.91 -6.74
N ILE A 528 13.12 14.37 -6.53
CA ILE A 528 11.96 13.99 -7.39
C ILE A 528 12.16 14.50 -8.81
N VAL A 529 12.55 15.77 -8.97
CA VAL A 529 12.84 16.37 -10.29
C VAL A 529 13.94 15.59 -11.01
N HIS A 530 15.03 15.24 -10.28
CA HIS A 530 16.10 14.42 -10.84
C HIS A 530 15.58 13.08 -11.38
N ASP A 531 14.75 12.37 -10.60
CA ASP A 531 14.19 11.10 -11.02
C ASP A 531 13.26 11.26 -12.23
N VAL A 532 12.34 12.22 -12.20
CA VAL A 532 11.39 12.45 -13.29
C VAL A 532 12.12 12.76 -14.60
N LEU A 533 13.12 13.63 -14.56
CA LEU A 533 13.90 13.97 -15.77
C LEU A 533 14.71 12.75 -16.25
N THR A 534 15.42 12.06 -15.36
CA THR A 534 16.25 10.91 -15.71
C THR A 534 15.41 9.76 -16.26
N GLN A 535 14.27 9.46 -15.63
CA GLN A 535 13.36 8.38 -16.03
C GLN A 535 12.66 8.72 -17.35
N THR A 536 12.27 9.97 -17.57
CA THR A 536 11.68 10.41 -18.85
C THR A 536 12.70 10.35 -19.99
N ILE A 537 13.96 10.74 -19.74
CA ILE A 537 15.06 10.59 -20.72
C ILE A 537 15.28 9.11 -21.05
N ALA A 538 15.32 8.24 -20.06
CA ALA A 538 15.49 6.80 -20.24
C ALA A 538 14.33 6.20 -21.06
N ALA A 539 13.09 6.55 -20.71
CA ALA A 539 11.89 6.13 -21.44
C ALA A 539 11.92 6.61 -22.90
N ALA A 540 12.29 7.88 -23.12
CA ALA A 540 12.43 8.46 -24.47
C ALA A 540 13.43 7.66 -25.32
N LYS A 541 14.60 7.34 -24.78
CA LYS A 541 15.61 6.52 -25.47
C LYS A 541 15.12 5.12 -25.79
N ILE A 542 14.45 4.44 -24.85
CA ILE A 542 13.90 3.09 -25.05
C ILE A 542 12.83 3.08 -26.16
N LEU A 543 12.04 4.16 -26.24
CA LEU A 543 10.94 4.31 -27.19
C LEU A 543 11.36 4.99 -28.51
N GLY A 544 12.62 5.36 -28.68
CA GLY A 544 13.13 6.01 -29.85
C GLY A 544 12.49 7.40 -30.13
N LYS A 545 12.27 8.19 -29.06
CA LYS A 545 11.69 9.54 -29.17
C LYS A 545 12.72 10.58 -29.63
N ASP A 546 12.22 11.79 -29.93
CA ASP A 546 13.01 12.88 -30.51
C ASP A 546 14.20 13.30 -29.64
N ASN A 547 15.36 13.47 -30.24
CA ASN A 547 16.58 13.90 -29.58
C ASN A 547 16.49 15.34 -29.04
N SER A 548 15.64 16.21 -29.58
CA SER A 548 15.45 17.58 -29.11
C SER A 548 14.85 17.60 -27.68
N ASP A 549 13.86 16.75 -27.41
CA ASP A 549 13.28 16.58 -26.09
C ASP A 549 14.34 16.04 -25.10
N ILE A 550 15.09 15.02 -25.52
CA ILE A 550 16.18 14.44 -24.69
C ILE A 550 17.21 15.50 -24.33
N SER A 551 17.60 16.34 -25.28
CA SER A 551 18.60 17.42 -25.07
C SER A 551 18.08 18.46 -24.08
N ARG A 552 16.81 18.87 -24.19
CA ARG A 552 16.16 19.82 -23.29
C ARG A 552 16.08 19.30 -21.84
N LEU A 553 15.64 18.07 -21.66
CA LEU A 553 15.58 17.40 -20.37
C LEU A 553 16.98 17.25 -19.76
N THR A 554 17.98 16.85 -20.54
CA THR A 554 19.38 16.71 -20.09
C THR A 554 19.98 18.06 -19.67
N SER A 555 19.68 19.14 -20.40
CA SER A 555 20.12 20.49 -20.04
C SER A 555 19.53 20.95 -18.70
N ALA A 556 18.25 20.66 -18.43
CA ALA A 556 17.62 20.98 -17.15
C ALA A 556 18.24 20.16 -16.01
N LEU A 557 18.39 18.84 -16.22
CA LEU A 557 18.98 17.93 -15.24
C LEU A 557 20.38 18.38 -14.78
N SER A 558 21.21 18.87 -15.71
CA SER A 558 22.58 19.33 -15.38
C SER A 558 22.66 20.61 -14.55
N LYS A 559 21.53 21.29 -14.36
CA LYS A 559 21.43 22.55 -13.60
C LYS A 559 20.77 22.38 -12.23
N LEU A 560 20.37 21.17 -11.86
CA LEU A 560 19.77 20.91 -10.56
C LEU A 560 20.78 21.06 -9.41
N PRO A 561 20.33 21.44 -8.20
CA PRO A 561 21.18 21.44 -7.02
C PRO A 561 21.73 20.04 -6.72
N PRO A 562 22.99 19.91 -6.33
CA PRO A 562 23.48 18.65 -5.77
C PRO A 562 22.90 18.45 -4.36
N MET A 563 22.76 17.19 -3.95
CA MET A 563 22.53 16.88 -2.54
C MET A 563 23.72 17.33 -1.70
N GLN A 564 23.47 17.97 -0.56
CA GLN A 564 24.47 18.59 0.30
C GLN A 564 24.50 17.91 1.67
N ILE A 565 25.70 17.89 2.28
CA ILE A 565 25.92 17.37 3.64
C ILE A 565 26.08 18.57 4.56
N GLY A 566 25.30 18.64 5.63
CA GLY A 566 25.30 19.75 6.59
C GLY A 566 26.39 19.63 7.65
N ARG A 567 26.48 20.65 8.50
CA ARG A 567 27.49 20.79 9.56
C ARG A 567 27.50 19.68 10.62
N HIS A 568 26.40 18.96 10.77
CA HIS A 568 26.24 17.81 11.68
C HIS A 568 26.51 16.47 11.00
N GLY A 569 26.91 16.47 9.70
CA GLY A 569 27.12 15.28 8.92
C GLY A 569 25.84 14.65 8.37
N GLN A 570 24.68 15.32 8.53
CA GLN A 570 23.38 14.92 8.01
C GLN A 570 23.23 15.31 6.54
N LEU A 571 22.29 14.67 5.83
CA LEU A 571 21.84 15.16 4.53
C LEU A 571 20.97 16.40 4.76
N GLN A 572 21.27 17.51 4.10
CA GLN A 572 20.49 18.75 4.23
C GLN A 572 19.10 18.60 3.63
N GLU A 573 18.09 19.10 4.34
CA GLU A 573 16.70 19.12 3.86
C GLU A 573 16.41 20.34 2.96
N TRP A 574 17.16 21.43 3.16
CA TRP A 574 17.00 22.67 2.38
C TRP A 574 18.27 23.03 1.63
N LEU A 575 18.21 24.02 0.73
CA LEU A 575 19.38 24.53 -0.02
C LEU A 575 20.47 25.11 0.89
N TRP A 576 20.17 25.40 2.12
CA TRP A 576 21.08 25.90 3.15
C TRP A 576 20.96 25.03 4.40
N ASP A 577 21.99 25.03 5.22
CA ASP A 577 22.07 24.19 6.42
C ASP A 577 21.15 24.71 7.55
N GLY A 578 19.85 24.46 7.41
CA GLY A 578 18.77 24.85 8.30
C GLY A 578 18.20 23.70 9.14
N ASP A 579 18.89 22.56 9.18
CA ASP A 579 18.45 21.38 9.90
C ASP A 579 18.70 21.50 11.41
N ASP A 580 17.77 20.95 12.23
CA ASP A 580 17.97 20.74 13.67
C ASP A 580 18.33 19.29 13.94
N PRO A 581 19.49 19.00 14.56
CA PRO A 581 19.88 17.63 14.89
C PRO A 581 18.97 16.96 15.93
N ASN A 582 18.13 17.72 16.63
CA ASN A 582 17.16 17.21 17.61
C ASN A 582 15.73 17.13 17.05
N ASP A 583 15.52 17.50 15.79
CA ASP A 583 14.21 17.41 15.15
C ASP A 583 13.83 15.94 14.90
N GLN A 584 12.73 15.51 15.53
CA GLN A 584 12.14 14.18 15.41
C GLN A 584 10.82 14.20 14.61
N HIS A 585 10.71 15.13 13.67
CA HIS A 585 9.53 15.20 12.82
C HIS A 585 9.28 13.87 12.09
N ARG A 586 8.00 13.49 11.95
CA ARG A 586 7.59 12.21 11.35
C ARG A 586 7.96 12.09 9.87
N HIS A 587 8.01 13.20 9.12
CA HIS A 587 8.50 13.21 7.74
C HIS A 587 10.03 13.26 7.71
N ILE A 588 10.61 12.48 6.80
CA ILE A 588 12.05 12.49 6.50
C ILE A 588 12.21 12.67 4.97
N SER A 589 11.60 13.75 4.49
CA SER A 589 11.33 14.01 3.06
C SER A 589 12.61 14.02 2.22
N HIS A 590 13.71 14.56 2.75
CA HIS A 590 15.01 14.63 2.08
C HIS A 590 15.71 13.27 1.94
N LEU A 591 15.19 12.20 2.56
CA LEU A 591 15.65 10.83 2.32
C LEU A 591 14.87 10.09 1.22
N TYR A 592 13.98 10.77 0.46
CA TYR A 592 13.40 10.23 -0.76
C TYR A 592 14.47 9.61 -1.68
N GLY A 593 15.65 10.24 -1.78
CA GLY A 593 16.78 9.76 -2.56
C GLY A 593 17.34 8.40 -2.13
N LEU A 594 17.14 8.00 -0.86
CA LEU A 594 17.47 6.68 -0.33
C LEU A 594 16.37 5.66 -0.63
N TYR A 595 15.12 6.04 -0.33
CA TYR A 595 13.91 5.24 -0.63
C TYR A 595 12.69 6.17 -0.80
N PRO A 596 11.87 6.01 -1.87
CA PRO A 596 11.85 4.92 -2.84
C PRO A 596 12.85 5.08 -4.01
N SER A 597 13.52 6.21 -4.16
CA SER A 597 14.53 6.42 -5.19
C SER A 597 15.76 5.52 -5.01
N SER A 598 16.70 5.62 -5.92
CA SER A 598 17.98 4.91 -5.91
C SER A 598 19.20 5.83 -6.04
N GLN A 599 19.03 7.12 -5.68
CA GLN A 599 20.08 8.12 -5.81
C GLN A 599 21.15 7.99 -4.72
N ILE A 600 20.79 7.40 -3.56
CA ILE A 600 21.67 7.17 -2.41
C ILE A 600 21.87 5.66 -2.22
N SER A 601 23.08 5.18 -2.38
CA SER A 601 23.47 3.79 -2.21
C SER A 601 24.89 3.69 -1.70
N PRO A 602 25.22 2.71 -0.83
CA PRO A 602 26.60 2.52 -0.37
C PRO A 602 27.57 2.16 -1.50
N PHE A 603 27.03 1.62 -2.62
CA PHE A 603 27.83 1.17 -3.77
C PHE A 603 28.15 2.30 -4.75
N THR A 604 27.39 3.38 -4.77
CA THR A 604 27.54 4.48 -5.75
C THR A 604 27.80 5.84 -5.12
N ARG A 605 27.23 6.11 -3.94
CA ARG A 605 27.34 7.38 -3.22
C ARG A 605 27.54 7.16 -1.71
N PRO A 606 28.71 6.59 -1.30
CA PRO A 606 29.01 6.28 0.09
C PRO A 606 29.02 7.52 1.01
N ASP A 607 29.35 8.70 0.48
CA ASP A 607 29.27 9.98 1.15
C ASP A 607 27.87 10.35 1.59
N LEU A 608 26.91 10.31 0.66
CA LEU A 608 25.50 10.59 0.93
C LEU A 608 24.84 9.48 1.76
N PHE A 609 25.30 8.24 1.59
CA PHE A 609 24.84 7.11 2.39
C PHE A 609 25.19 7.30 3.88
N ALA A 610 26.40 7.74 4.19
CA ALA A 610 26.79 8.07 5.56
C ALA A 610 26.00 9.26 6.13
N ALA A 611 25.73 10.28 5.30
CA ALA A 611 24.89 11.42 5.69
C ALA A 611 23.44 11.00 5.95
N ALA A 612 22.87 10.10 5.14
CA ALA A 612 21.55 9.54 5.37
C ALA A 612 21.45 8.77 6.68
N ALA A 613 22.48 7.98 7.04
CA ALA A 613 22.57 7.31 8.34
C ALA A 613 22.55 8.31 9.52
N THR A 614 23.23 9.43 9.38
CA THR A 614 23.22 10.51 10.40
C THR A 614 21.82 11.11 10.53
N THR A 615 21.15 11.41 9.41
CA THR A 615 19.77 11.91 9.39
C THR A 615 18.81 10.95 10.09
N LEU A 616 18.86 9.66 9.77
CA LEU A 616 17.98 8.66 10.40
C LEU A 616 18.16 8.59 11.91
N LYS A 617 19.41 8.64 12.39
CA LYS A 617 19.71 8.65 13.83
C LYS A 617 19.16 9.90 14.52
N GLN A 618 19.26 11.07 13.90
CA GLN A 618 18.71 12.33 14.42
C GLN A 618 17.18 12.30 14.48
N ARG A 619 16.52 11.77 13.45
CA ARG A 619 15.05 11.64 13.40
C ARG A 619 14.49 10.58 14.36
N GLY A 620 15.33 9.71 14.91
CA GLY A 620 14.93 8.67 15.86
C GLY A 620 14.04 7.58 15.28
N ASP A 621 13.68 6.63 16.13
CA ASP A 621 12.99 5.40 15.69
C ASP A 621 11.47 5.47 15.83
N MET A 622 10.95 6.29 16.78
CA MET A 622 9.51 6.40 17.01
C MET A 622 8.87 7.40 16.04
N ALA A 623 7.65 7.09 15.61
CA ALA A 623 6.83 7.95 14.77
C ALA A 623 5.40 7.39 14.62
N THR A 624 4.62 8.00 13.70
CA THR A 624 3.32 7.49 13.24
C THR A 624 3.48 6.23 12.39
N GLY A 625 2.41 5.48 12.18
CA GLY A 625 2.46 4.18 11.49
C GLY A 625 3.10 4.22 10.11
N TRP A 626 2.67 5.14 9.22
CA TRP A 626 3.29 5.26 7.89
C TRP A 626 4.78 5.67 7.97
N SER A 627 5.14 6.50 8.95
CA SER A 627 6.54 6.90 9.13
C SER A 627 7.40 5.72 9.58
N LEU A 628 6.88 4.84 10.46
CA LEU A 628 7.54 3.57 10.81
C LEU A 628 7.65 2.65 9.58
N GLY A 629 6.62 2.58 8.74
CA GLY A 629 6.69 1.89 7.46
C GLY A 629 7.81 2.44 6.57
N TRP A 630 7.96 3.77 6.47
CA TRP A 630 9.05 4.37 5.70
C TRP A 630 10.43 4.11 6.32
N LYS A 631 10.55 4.27 7.64
CA LYS A 631 11.79 3.98 8.38
C LYS A 631 12.23 2.52 8.22
N THR A 632 11.30 1.56 8.20
CA THR A 632 11.62 0.15 7.90
C THR A 632 12.30 0.02 6.55
N ASN A 633 11.77 0.67 5.50
CA ASN A 633 12.38 0.69 4.17
C ASN A 633 13.73 1.41 4.15
N PHE A 634 13.87 2.53 4.87
CA PHE A 634 15.15 3.24 4.98
C PHE A 634 16.23 2.35 5.60
N TRP A 635 15.98 1.73 6.74
CA TRP A 635 16.97 0.86 7.39
C TRP A 635 17.26 -0.40 6.58
N ALA A 636 16.27 -0.95 5.86
CA ALA A 636 16.51 -2.01 4.89
C ALA A 636 17.48 -1.55 3.78
N ARG A 637 17.31 -0.31 3.23
CA ARG A 637 18.24 0.28 2.25
C ARG A 637 19.59 0.66 2.83
N MET A 638 19.65 0.94 4.14
CA MET A 638 20.91 1.09 4.88
C MET A 638 21.64 -0.24 5.10
N LEU A 639 21.07 -1.36 4.66
CA LEU A 639 21.57 -2.73 4.84
C LEU A 639 21.66 -3.14 6.33
N ASP A 640 20.91 -2.46 7.20
CA ASP A 640 20.83 -2.73 8.63
C ASP A 640 19.52 -3.44 8.97
N GLY A 641 19.54 -4.76 8.84
CA GLY A 641 18.38 -5.61 9.13
C GLY A 641 17.96 -5.60 10.60
N ASN A 642 18.90 -5.48 11.51
CA ASN A 642 18.60 -5.42 12.94
C ASN A 642 17.83 -4.15 13.30
N HIS A 643 18.24 -3.02 12.74
CA HIS A 643 17.56 -1.75 12.96
C HIS A 643 16.18 -1.72 12.27
N ALA A 644 16.10 -2.20 11.02
CA ALA A 644 14.82 -2.35 10.33
C ALA A 644 13.83 -3.21 11.15
N TYR A 645 14.34 -4.30 11.75
CA TYR A 645 13.52 -5.15 12.62
C TYR A 645 13.12 -4.47 13.93
N GLN A 646 13.95 -3.61 14.49
CA GLN A 646 13.58 -2.79 15.65
C GLN A 646 12.41 -1.83 15.32
N ILE A 647 12.39 -1.22 14.13
CA ILE A 647 11.27 -0.40 13.68
C ILE A 647 9.98 -1.24 13.55
N ILE A 648 10.07 -2.45 12.99
CA ILE A 648 8.92 -3.38 12.93
C ILE A 648 8.41 -3.70 14.33
N LYS A 649 9.30 -3.93 15.31
CA LYS A 649 8.89 -4.15 16.71
C LYS A 649 8.18 -2.93 17.29
N ASN A 650 8.66 -1.73 17.01
CA ASN A 650 8.01 -0.50 17.47
C ASN A 650 6.60 -0.35 16.89
N MET A 651 6.39 -0.77 15.64
CA MET A 651 5.09 -0.71 14.98
C MET A 651 4.09 -1.74 15.54
N LEU A 652 4.55 -2.97 15.81
CA LEU A 652 3.69 -4.08 16.27
C LEU A 652 3.37 -3.98 17.78
N HIS A 653 2.93 -2.81 18.23
CA HIS A 653 2.40 -2.58 19.55
C HIS A 653 0.89 -2.37 19.50
N LEU A 654 0.14 -3.07 20.37
CA LEU A 654 -1.32 -2.98 20.41
C LEU A 654 -1.81 -1.60 20.83
N LEU A 655 -2.60 -0.98 19.96
CA LEU A 655 -3.45 0.17 20.26
C LEU A 655 -4.90 -0.31 20.27
N PRO A 656 -5.57 -0.38 21.46
CA PRO A 656 -6.91 -0.98 21.54
C PRO A 656 -7.98 -0.23 20.73
N ASP A 657 -7.94 1.10 20.76
CA ASP A 657 -8.86 2.00 20.06
C ASP A 657 -8.29 3.43 19.99
N ASP A 658 -9.00 4.36 19.34
CA ASP A 658 -8.59 5.77 19.20
C ASP A 658 -8.87 6.64 20.43
N SER A 659 -9.53 6.12 21.46
CA SER A 659 -10.09 6.93 22.56
C SER A 659 -9.05 7.48 23.54
N LYS A 660 -7.85 6.92 23.55
CA LYS A 660 -6.79 7.23 24.53
C LYS A 660 -5.47 7.72 23.92
N VAL A 661 -5.46 8.00 22.64
CA VAL A 661 -4.23 8.44 21.98
C VAL A 661 -4.16 9.95 22.03
N SER A 662 -3.43 10.46 22.99
CA SER A 662 -3.07 11.88 23.09
C SER A 662 -1.68 12.18 22.60
N ASP A 663 -0.84 11.18 22.43
CA ASP A 663 0.58 11.36 22.19
C ASP A 663 1.01 10.86 20.81
N TYR A 664 1.32 11.76 19.99
CA TYR A 664 2.22 11.73 18.89
C TYR A 664 3.65 11.64 19.44
N PRO A 665 4.46 10.65 19.14
CA PRO A 665 4.62 10.01 17.85
C PRO A 665 4.52 8.46 17.85
N ASP A 666 3.80 7.85 18.73
CA ASP A 666 3.79 6.39 18.82
C ASP A 666 2.86 5.77 17.77
N GLY A 667 3.41 5.43 16.60
CA GLY A 667 2.74 4.56 15.64
C GLY A 667 2.54 3.18 16.27
N ARG A 668 1.30 2.62 16.18
CA ARG A 668 0.93 1.33 16.76
C ARG A 668 0.00 0.59 15.82
N THR A 669 -0.39 -0.61 16.21
CA THR A 669 -1.24 -1.47 15.39
C THR A 669 -2.55 -1.76 16.13
N TYR A 670 -3.68 -1.61 15.45
CA TYR A 670 -5.01 -1.93 15.99
C TYR A 670 -5.23 -3.45 16.13
N PRO A 671 -6.25 -3.89 16.93
CA PRO A 671 -6.48 -5.32 17.15
C PRO A 671 -6.65 -6.15 15.89
N ASN A 672 -7.20 -5.59 14.80
CA ASN A 672 -7.35 -6.26 13.51
C ASN A 672 -6.13 -6.12 12.58
N LEU A 673 -4.99 -5.71 13.12
CA LEU A 673 -3.71 -5.43 12.44
C LEU A 673 -3.76 -4.24 11.46
N PHE A 674 -4.79 -3.41 11.48
CA PHE A 674 -4.74 -2.14 10.79
C PHE A 674 -3.69 -1.23 11.41
N ASP A 675 -3.02 -0.46 10.56
CA ASP A 675 -2.05 0.54 10.97
C ASP A 675 -2.69 1.73 11.69
N ALA A 676 -2.00 2.23 12.69
CA ALA A 676 -2.42 3.41 13.45
C ALA A 676 -1.46 4.58 13.21
N HIS A 677 -1.99 5.61 12.56
CA HIS A 677 -1.30 6.92 12.57
C HIS A 677 -1.14 7.47 14.01
N PRO A 678 -2.09 7.43 14.97
CA PRO A 678 -3.55 7.28 14.95
C PRO A 678 -4.26 8.55 14.46
N PRO A 679 -5.47 8.50 13.87
CA PRO A 679 -6.33 7.34 13.64
C PRO A 679 -5.86 6.41 12.52
N PHE A 680 -6.69 5.42 12.14
CA PHE A 680 -6.38 4.47 11.08
C PHE A 680 -6.02 5.14 9.75
N GLN A 681 -4.87 4.74 9.21
CA GLN A 681 -4.42 4.93 7.84
C GLN A 681 -3.86 3.59 7.34
N ILE A 682 -4.07 3.25 6.07
CA ILE A 682 -3.67 1.93 5.55
C ILE A 682 -2.21 1.89 5.06
N ASP A 683 -1.62 3.05 4.84
CA ASP A 683 -0.30 3.23 4.25
C ASP A 683 0.83 2.55 5.05
N GLY A 684 0.78 2.59 6.39
CA GLY A 684 1.76 1.88 7.21
C GLY A 684 1.70 0.36 7.04
N ASN A 685 0.52 -0.23 6.84
CA ASN A 685 0.38 -1.66 6.50
C ASN A 685 1.12 -2.01 5.20
N PHE A 686 1.01 -1.16 4.18
CA PHE A 686 1.70 -1.35 2.91
C PHE A 686 3.19 -1.05 3.01
N GLY A 687 3.54 0.02 3.75
CA GLY A 687 4.93 0.43 3.97
C GLY A 687 5.76 -0.65 4.66
N VAL A 688 5.25 -1.26 5.74
CA VAL A 688 5.97 -2.34 6.44
C VAL A 688 6.03 -3.62 5.61
N SER A 689 4.97 -3.93 4.85
CA SER A 689 5.00 -5.07 3.91
C SER A 689 6.09 -4.91 2.86
N ALA A 690 6.21 -3.72 2.27
CA ALA A 690 7.30 -3.39 1.33
C ALA A 690 8.68 -3.44 2.03
N GLY A 691 8.78 -2.91 3.26
CA GLY A 691 10.02 -2.93 4.04
C GLY A 691 10.53 -4.33 4.32
N ILE A 692 9.65 -5.26 4.70
CA ILE A 692 10.01 -6.68 4.87
C ILE A 692 10.51 -7.28 3.54
N CYS A 693 9.88 -6.94 2.42
CA CYS A 693 10.38 -7.35 1.10
C CYS A 693 11.76 -6.76 0.80
N GLU A 694 12.01 -5.47 1.10
CA GLU A 694 13.31 -4.81 0.91
C GLU A 694 14.40 -5.37 1.83
N MET A 695 14.05 -5.88 3.01
CA MET A 695 15.01 -6.59 3.87
C MET A 695 15.49 -7.91 3.26
N LEU A 696 14.65 -8.55 2.44
CA LEU A 696 14.91 -9.84 1.81
C LEU A 696 15.49 -9.71 0.40
N LEU A 697 14.98 -8.75 -0.40
CA LEU A 697 15.34 -8.61 -1.81
C LEU A 697 15.39 -7.16 -2.24
N GLN A 698 16.54 -6.69 -2.73
CA GLN A 698 16.69 -5.36 -3.34
C GLN A 698 17.12 -5.46 -4.80
N SER A 699 16.73 -4.48 -5.63
CA SER A 699 17.14 -4.46 -7.05
C SER A 699 17.22 -3.04 -7.63
N HIS A 700 17.48 -2.03 -6.79
CA HIS A 700 17.42 -0.61 -7.15
C HIS A 700 18.72 -0.04 -7.70
N ASP A 701 19.87 -0.61 -7.36
CA ASP A 701 21.20 -0.06 -7.68
C ASP A 701 21.96 -0.90 -8.73
N GLY A 702 21.22 -1.46 -9.69
CA GLY A 702 21.78 -2.16 -10.84
C GLY A 702 22.07 -3.66 -10.62
N ALA A 703 21.83 -4.20 -9.44
CA ALA A 703 21.96 -5.62 -9.13
C ALA A 703 20.75 -6.13 -8.34
N VAL A 704 20.40 -7.40 -8.53
CA VAL A 704 19.48 -8.15 -7.67
C VAL A 704 20.25 -8.62 -6.46
N HIS A 705 20.06 -8.00 -5.31
CA HIS A 705 20.77 -8.25 -4.06
C HIS A 705 19.94 -9.16 -3.17
N LEU A 706 20.48 -10.34 -2.88
CA LEU A 706 19.84 -11.40 -2.09
C LEU A 706 20.12 -11.20 -0.60
N LEU A 707 19.08 -11.24 0.23
CA LEU A 707 19.13 -11.07 1.69
C LEU A 707 19.95 -9.84 2.13
N PRO A 708 19.69 -8.62 1.56
CA PRO A 708 20.55 -7.46 1.79
C PRO A 708 20.53 -6.97 3.23
N ALA A 709 19.42 -7.16 3.97
CA ALA A 709 19.23 -6.65 5.33
C ALA A 709 18.52 -7.68 6.22
N LEU A 710 19.07 -8.90 6.27
CA LEU A 710 18.54 -9.98 7.11
C LEU A 710 18.89 -9.70 8.59
N PRO A 711 17.89 -9.61 9.51
CA PRO A 711 18.19 -9.41 10.94
C PRO A 711 18.66 -10.71 11.60
N ASP A 712 19.46 -10.58 12.67
CA ASP A 712 19.96 -11.73 13.44
C ASP A 712 18.85 -12.60 14.02
N ALA A 713 17.66 -12.03 14.26
CA ALA A 713 16.49 -12.76 14.74
C ALA A 713 15.93 -13.77 13.72
N TRP A 714 16.15 -13.54 12.40
CA TRP A 714 15.61 -14.40 11.35
C TRP A 714 16.65 -15.43 10.90
N GLN A 715 17.08 -16.29 11.82
CA GLN A 715 18.16 -17.25 11.59
C GLN A 715 17.89 -18.24 10.45
N ASN A 716 16.64 -18.65 10.28
CA ASN A 716 16.26 -19.59 9.23
C ASN A 716 14.97 -19.10 8.57
N GLY A 717 14.82 -19.40 7.29
CA GLY A 717 13.60 -19.07 6.57
C GLY A 717 13.68 -19.33 5.09
N GLN A 718 12.56 -19.06 4.45
CA GLN A 718 12.46 -19.03 3.00
C GLN A 718 11.44 -17.98 2.56
N VAL A 719 11.72 -17.33 1.46
CA VAL A 719 10.77 -16.51 0.72
C VAL A 719 10.70 -17.00 -0.71
N LYS A 720 9.49 -17.03 -1.27
CA LYS A 720 9.27 -17.43 -2.66
C LYS A 720 8.49 -16.37 -3.39
N GLY A 721 8.84 -16.16 -4.66
CA GLY A 721 8.05 -15.41 -5.61
C GLY A 721 8.17 -13.90 -5.53
N LEU A 722 9.09 -13.31 -4.75
CA LEU A 722 9.37 -11.88 -4.78
C LEU A 722 9.80 -11.47 -6.18
N ARG A 723 9.43 -10.25 -6.58
CA ARG A 723 9.77 -9.74 -7.89
C ARG A 723 10.86 -8.69 -7.81
N ALA A 724 11.79 -8.73 -8.75
CA ALA A 724 12.89 -7.79 -8.90
C ALA A 724 12.82 -7.07 -10.26
N ARG A 725 13.44 -5.90 -10.34
CA ARG A 725 13.62 -5.14 -11.58
C ARG A 725 14.36 -5.98 -12.62
N GLY A 726 14.07 -5.78 -13.89
CA GLY A 726 14.55 -6.62 -14.99
C GLY A 726 13.63 -7.81 -15.29
N GLY A 727 12.44 -7.88 -14.66
CA GLY A 727 11.48 -8.96 -14.89
C GLY A 727 11.90 -10.27 -14.24
N PHE A 728 12.55 -10.24 -13.09
CA PHE A 728 12.99 -11.44 -12.37
C PHE A 728 12.01 -11.79 -11.23
N ILE A 729 11.79 -13.08 -11.01
CA ILE A 729 11.08 -13.64 -9.86
C ILE A 729 12.06 -14.48 -9.07
N VAL A 730 12.16 -14.22 -7.77
CA VAL A 730 13.23 -14.69 -6.91
C VAL A 730 12.66 -15.49 -5.74
N ASP A 731 13.26 -16.67 -5.52
CA ASP A 731 13.06 -17.48 -4.33
C ASP A 731 14.39 -17.56 -3.57
N GLU A 732 14.34 -17.43 -2.25
CA GLU A 732 15.50 -17.48 -1.36
C GLU A 732 15.25 -18.42 -0.19
N GLN A 733 16.29 -19.16 0.20
CA GLN A 733 16.29 -20.01 1.37
C GLN A 733 17.59 -19.79 2.15
N TRP A 734 17.47 -19.56 3.44
CA TRP A 734 18.61 -19.30 4.33
C TRP A 734 18.56 -20.14 5.61
N SER A 735 19.71 -20.35 6.21
CA SER A 735 19.87 -21.04 7.49
C SER A 735 21.12 -20.54 8.19
N GLY A 736 21.02 -20.36 9.51
CA GLY A 736 22.10 -19.80 10.32
C GLY A 736 22.42 -18.35 9.92
N GLY A 737 21.43 -17.57 9.48
CA GLY A 737 21.61 -16.19 9.03
C GLY A 737 22.27 -16.02 7.65
N GLU A 738 22.50 -17.11 6.89
CA GLU A 738 23.20 -17.07 5.61
C GLU A 738 22.41 -17.73 4.49
N LEU A 739 22.44 -17.12 3.31
CA LEU A 739 21.83 -17.68 2.10
C LEU A 739 22.40 -19.07 1.78
N GLN A 740 21.53 -20.06 1.65
CA GLN A 740 21.88 -21.42 1.26
C GLN A 740 21.56 -21.69 -0.21
N ARG A 741 20.44 -21.18 -0.68
CA ARG A 741 19.95 -21.39 -2.04
C ARG A 741 19.13 -20.19 -2.51
N ALA A 742 19.27 -19.85 -3.80
CA ALA A 742 18.37 -18.96 -4.50
C ALA A 742 17.94 -19.56 -5.85
N GLN A 743 16.74 -19.19 -6.29
CA GLN A 743 16.26 -19.45 -7.65
C GLN A 743 15.78 -18.13 -8.25
N VAL A 744 16.19 -17.85 -9.48
CA VAL A 744 15.80 -16.65 -10.21
C VAL A 744 15.16 -17.07 -11.53
N ARG A 745 13.88 -16.79 -11.70
CA ARG A 745 13.15 -16.99 -12.96
C ARG A 745 13.10 -15.67 -13.73
N SER A 746 13.65 -15.66 -14.93
CA SER A 746 13.57 -14.51 -15.84
C SER A 746 12.24 -14.57 -16.61
N THR A 747 11.46 -13.48 -16.58
CA THR A 747 10.19 -13.39 -17.33
C THR A 747 10.36 -12.80 -18.72
N VAL A 748 11.38 -11.95 -18.91
CA VAL A 748 11.59 -11.21 -20.17
C VAL A 748 12.94 -11.43 -20.83
N GLY A 749 13.86 -12.18 -20.19
CA GLY A 749 15.25 -12.32 -20.65
C GLY A 749 16.12 -11.13 -20.23
N GLY A 750 17.28 -10.98 -20.88
CA GLY A 750 18.21 -9.90 -20.60
C GLY A 750 19.31 -10.28 -19.59
N VAL A 751 20.02 -9.28 -19.10
CA VAL A 751 21.16 -9.47 -18.18
C VAL A 751 20.64 -9.45 -16.73
N LEU A 752 20.92 -10.54 -16.00
CA LEU A 752 20.78 -10.59 -14.55
C LEU A 752 22.15 -10.28 -13.93
N ARG A 753 22.24 -9.18 -13.18
CA ARG A 753 23.37 -8.96 -12.26
C ARG A 753 22.89 -9.33 -10.86
N LEU A 754 23.52 -10.34 -10.26
CA LEU A 754 23.16 -10.89 -8.95
C LEU A 754 24.21 -10.52 -7.93
N ARG A 755 23.80 -10.10 -6.73
CA ARG A 755 24.66 -9.72 -5.60
C ARG A 755 24.32 -10.56 -4.36
N SER A 756 25.33 -11.02 -3.62
CA SER A 756 25.18 -11.84 -2.41
C SER A 756 26.36 -11.65 -1.46
N TYR A 757 26.13 -11.76 -0.15
CA TYR A 757 27.20 -11.74 0.87
C TYR A 757 28.00 -13.04 0.94
N VAL A 758 27.47 -14.12 0.42
CA VAL A 758 28.15 -15.42 0.37
C VAL A 758 28.47 -15.81 -1.07
N PRO A 759 29.59 -16.49 -1.32
CA PRO A 759 29.89 -16.98 -2.66
C PRO A 759 28.86 -18.03 -3.07
N LEU A 760 28.40 -17.95 -4.32
CA LEU A 760 27.40 -18.83 -4.90
C LEU A 760 28.02 -19.66 -6.03
N LYS A 761 27.61 -20.92 -6.11
CA LYS A 761 27.92 -21.82 -7.23
C LYS A 761 26.71 -21.95 -8.13
N ALA A 762 26.92 -21.71 -9.42
CA ALA A 762 25.96 -22.01 -10.48
C ALA A 762 26.70 -22.59 -11.67
N ARG A 763 26.00 -23.37 -12.50
CA ARG A 763 26.61 -24.08 -13.66
C ARG A 763 27.21 -23.04 -14.64
N GLY A 764 28.53 -23.07 -14.82
CA GLY A 764 29.27 -22.25 -15.78
C GLY A 764 29.63 -20.82 -15.30
N LEU A 765 29.40 -20.52 -14.03
CA LEU A 765 29.68 -19.19 -13.45
C LEU A 765 30.83 -19.24 -12.46
N ARG A 766 31.68 -18.19 -12.50
CA ARG A 766 32.69 -17.94 -11.47
C ARG A 766 32.25 -16.68 -10.69
N PRO A 767 32.29 -16.71 -9.33
CA PRO A 767 32.07 -15.53 -8.53
C PRO A 767 33.19 -14.51 -8.77
N VAL A 768 32.83 -13.24 -8.91
CA VAL A 768 33.77 -12.13 -8.86
C VAL A 768 33.52 -11.44 -7.53
N GLN A 769 34.51 -11.49 -6.64
CA GLN A 769 34.47 -10.67 -5.44
C GLN A 769 34.69 -9.22 -5.88
N VAL A 770 33.79 -8.34 -5.44
CA VAL A 770 33.88 -6.91 -5.69
C VAL A 770 34.02 -6.21 -4.36
N ASP A 771 35.11 -5.48 -4.18
CA ASP A 771 35.34 -4.64 -3.02
C ASP A 771 34.97 -3.20 -3.38
N TYR A 772 33.90 -2.72 -2.78
CA TYR A 772 33.47 -1.34 -2.90
C TYR A 772 34.14 -0.47 -1.84
N PRO A 773 34.58 0.76 -2.17
CA PRO A 773 35.27 1.60 -1.17
C PRO A 773 34.32 2.04 -0.04
N GLN A 774 34.84 2.03 1.16
CA GLN A 774 34.49 2.75 2.39
C GLN A 774 33.22 2.39 3.16
N ALA A 775 32.07 2.09 2.59
CA ALA A 775 30.82 1.88 3.37
C ALA A 775 30.04 0.64 2.99
N ALA A 776 30.36 0.04 1.88
CA ALA A 776 29.67 -1.15 1.42
C ALA A 776 30.30 -2.43 2.01
N PRO A 777 29.48 -3.41 2.39
CA PRO A 777 30.00 -4.70 2.82
C PRO A 777 30.65 -5.45 1.64
N HIS A 778 31.52 -6.42 1.96
CA HIS A 778 32.07 -7.32 0.95
C HIS A 778 30.95 -8.12 0.30
N VAL A 779 30.90 -8.12 -1.03
CA VAL A 779 29.88 -8.83 -1.80
C VAL A 779 30.50 -9.61 -2.95
N TYR A 780 29.76 -10.65 -3.38
CA TYR A 780 30.04 -11.40 -4.60
C TYR A 780 29.02 -11.01 -5.66
N GLU A 781 29.48 -10.64 -6.85
CA GLU A 781 28.62 -10.29 -7.98
C GLU A 781 28.76 -11.29 -9.12
N TYR A 782 27.65 -11.50 -9.84
CA TYR A 782 27.54 -12.42 -10.96
C TYR A 782 26.78 -11.72 -12.08
N GLU A 783 27.23 -11.88 -13.32
CA GLU A 783 26.53 -11.42 -14.51
C GLU A 783 26.14 -12.60 -15.39
N ILE A 784 24.85 -12.67 -15.73
CA ILE A 784 24.27 -13.82 -16.43
C ILE A 784 23.35 -13.32 -17.52
N HIS A 785 23.58 -13.74 -18.77
CA HIS A 785 22.63 -13.57 -19.85
C HIS A 785 21.47 -14.56 -19.70
N THR A 786 20.28 -14.05 -19.39
CA THR A 786 19.10 -14.86 -19.17
C THR A 786 18.19 -14.94 -20.38
N GLN A 787 17.39 -15.99 -20.45
CA GLN A 787 16.35 -16.21 -21.44
C GLN A 787 14.97 -16.16 -20.79
N ALA A 788 14.01 -15.55 -21.48
CA ALA A 788 12.63 -15.49 -21.02
C ALA A 788 12.06 -16.89 -20.71
N GLY A 789 11.38 -17.00 -19.56
CA GLY A 789 10.77 -18.25 -19.08
C GLY A 789 11.73 -19.24 -18.42
N LYS A 790 13.05 -18.97 -18.40
CA LYS A 790 14.04 -19.89 -17.78
C LYS A 790 14.28 -19.56 -16.31
N THR A 791 14.57 -20.60 -15.53
CA THR A 791 14.94 -20.52 -14.10
C THR A 791 16.40 -20.88 -13.92
N TYR A 792 17.09 -20.07 -13.12
CA TYR A 792 18.51 -20.22 -12.77
C TYR A 792 18.62 -20.49 -11.29
N SER A 793 19.40 -21.51 -10.91
CA SER A 793 19.56 -21.95 -9.51
C SER A 793 20.97 -21.67 -9.02
N PHE A 794 21.07 -21.14 -7.82
CA PHE A 794 22.28 -20.77 -7.11
C PHE A 794 22.30 -21.48 -5.76
N ILE A 795 23.44 -22.02 -5.37
CA ILE A 795 23.66 -22.64 -4.07
C ILE A 795 24.91 -22.03 -3.43
N LYS A 796 24.91 -21.91 -2.11
CA LYS A 796 26.09 -21.44 -1.36
C LYS A 796 27.30 -22.32 -1.73
N TYR A 797 28.38 -21.65 -2.11
CA TYR A 797 29.65 -22.37 -2.39
C TYR A 797 30.39 -22.56 -1.08
N GLN A 798 30.75 -23.81 -0.79
CA GLN A 798 31.66 -24.16 0.29
C GLN A 798 33.00 -24.52 -0.38
N PRO A 799 34.05 -23.72 -0.21
CA PRO A 799 35.39 -24.13 -0.62
C PRO A 799 35.77 -25.45 0.14
N LYS A 800 36.31 -26.42 -0.60
CA LYS A 800 36.80 -27.65 0.01
C LYS A 800 38.02 -27.39 0.88
#